data_2b1255f55f2097e77d72a507bffabf46
#
_entry.id   2b1255f55f2097e77d72a507bffabf46
#
_cell.length_a   1.000
_cell.length_b   1.000
_cell.length_c   1.000
_cell.angle_alpha   90.00
_cell.angle_beta   90.00
_cell.angle_gamma   90.00
#
_symmetry.space_group_name_H-M   'P 1'
#
loop_
_entity.id
_entity.type
_entity.pdbx_description
1 polymer ?
#
loop_
_entity_poly.entity_id
_entity_poly.type
_entity_poly.pdbx_seq_one_letter_code
_entity_poly.pdbx_strand_id
1 'polypeptide(L)'
;MCIRDRSEVVVYTGYMTQKKADLTGSVAMANASDLKKNASANAMKSLQGKMAGVHITTNGGNPAEGTTVQIRGLSSLSGGVKPLIVLDGMPTENLNLRDINSGDIESIQVLKDAASASIYGARASGGVILIQTKKGQAGKTNIEYNGSVSINTVLNKPTLMNAEQYGRAAFQAQAYDERVYGTSISLPSAYNYTWHRGDNGIAVLDEVKVAEYLNADQTVRGSDTDWMGEIFQTAISHNHQLTISNGSEKSKSLFSLGYFNNEGTQIHTFFRQYSIRANTEYSLIKNHLKVGENLAVSYLQYRDQSETWWAMINPPASPVYDENGGWAGAPGFDDFTNPVRLLTMNKDNINNYVKIIGNIFLDLNIWKGISARTQFGLDYGNAYNRAVDGVWSETGGRNSDGENYVGSYQSHPLSYVWTNTLSYTLSTGKHNLDVVLGTEATRFVQEGFSARREGIYLEDRDFAHIGVTTGEKYNLGSSADEYTYFSLFGKANYVYNGKYLLSATVRRDGSSLFGENNRYATFPAFSVGWRIKDEAFMEDFDFLSDLKLRASWGANGSVQGLPRGYTTTPFTTDYFGTSYPIQGNESGPLYSGYKRTWLGNPDLKWETTTQTDLAVDFGFFNQRLTGSLGYYFKKTKDILVQTPYIAVMGEGGEPWINGANMNNQGLEFEVSFRNDPSAEFQYTISANIGTYKTKLTELPENVINKYPGDGVRDFVIGRSPNVFYGLVADGIFKTQEEVDNHAEQPGKAIGRIRYKDLDGDGRVDELTDRTYIGTADPDFFGGITFDFKYRNFDLNMFFQGVFGNQVSNDWKRQSDFWHISGSVPVGKNHPTRLLDAWSFDNPDSDIPAMTNVMTNNEQRMSTYYIEDGSYLKLRNIELGYTFPAKITNKMMMKNLRVYASARNVFTLKKFWGDDQFTSFDPEMSGYGYLTPFTMTFGLNVTF
;
A
#
# COMPACT_ATOMS: atom_id res chain seq x y z
N MET A 1 26.42 -27.54 -6.26
CA MET A 1 26.42 -26.06 -6.32
C MET A 1 27.38 -25.60 -5.24
N CYS A 2 28.56 -25.09 -5.60
CA CYS A 2 29.54 -24.65 -4.62
C CYS A 2 28.93 -23.60 -3.72
N ILE A 3 29.10 -23.79 -2.42
CA ILE A 3 28.71 -22.83 -1.39
C ILE A 3 29.54 -21.58 -1.63
N ARG A 4 28.99 -20.56 -2.31
CA ARG A 4 29.57 -19.22 -2.28
C ARG A 4 29.49 -18.76 -0.83
N ASP A 5 30.63 -18.56 -0.24
CA ASP A 5 30.75 -17.98 1.09
C ASP A 5 29.97 -16.67 1.08
N ARG A 6 29.10 -16.44 2.11
CA ARG A 6 28.33 -15.18 2.22
C ARG A 6 29.23 -13.94 2.22
N SER A 7 30.50 -14.09 2.57
CA SER A 7 31.50 -13.02 2.51
C SER A 7 31.83 -12.57 1.08
N GLU A 8 31.59 -13.39 0.05
CA GLU A 8 31.83 -13.04 -1.36
C GLU A 8 30.60 -12.42 -2.05
N VAL A 9 29.44 -12.32 -1.37
CA VAL A 9 28.25 -11.68 -1.95
C VAL A 9 28.54 -10.20 -2.18
N VAL A 10 28.51 -9.79 -3.45
CA VAL A 10 28.67 -8.40 -3.85
C VAL A 10 27.32 -7.69 -3.72
N VAL A 11 27.32 -6.55 -3.05
CA VAL A 11 26.17 -5.67 -2.82
C VAL A 11 26.36 -4.37 -3.61
N TYR A 12 25.35 -3.95 -4.31
CA TYR A 12 25.34 -2.65 -4.98
C TYR A 12 24.96 -1.58 -3.96
N THR A 13 25.80 -0.58 -3.75
CA THR A 13 25.59 0.50 -2.76
C THR A 13 25.55 1.86 -3.46
N GLY A 14 24.65 2.00 -4.40
CA GLY A 14 24.54 3.19 -5.21
C GLY A 14 25.40 3.11 -6.47
N TYR A 15 26.37 4.01 -6.61
CA TYR A 15 27.26 4.08 -7.77
C TYR A 15 28.50 3.20 -7.63
N MET A 16 28.55 2.36 -6.59
CA MET A 16 29.66 1.46 -6.25
C MET A 16 29.14 0.06 -5.94
N THR A 17 30.03 -0.91 -6.05
CA THR A 17 29.80 -2.29 -5.58
C THR A 17 30.76 -2.63 -4.45
N GLN A 18 30.26 -3.30 -3.40
CA GLN A 18 31.06 -3.71 -2.25
C GLN A 18 30.77 -5.16 -1.89
N LYS A 19 31.74 -5.85 -1.28
CA LYS A 19 31.46 -7.15 -0.64
C LYS A 19 30.52 -6.93 0.55
N LYS A 20 29.54 -7.81 0.75
CA LYS A 20 28.62 -7.74 1.89
C LYS A 20 29.38 -7.66 3.22
N ALA A 21 30.50 -8.36 3.33
CA ALA A 21 31.38 -8.33 4.50
C ALA A 21 31.96 -6.92 4.79
N ASP A 22 32.21 -6.11 3.76
CA ASP A 22 32.82 -4.77 3.88
C ASP A 22 31.78 -3.67 4.15
N LEU A 23 30.47 -4.00 4.15
CA LEU A 23 29.43 -3.02 4.42
C LEU A 23 29.48 -2.56 5.88
N THR A 24 29.42 -1.25 6.06
CA THR A 24 29.29 -0.58 7.36
C THR A 24 27.88 -0.07 7.63
N GLY A 25 27.06 0.06 6.58
CA GLY A 25 25.66 0.47 6.67
C GLY A 25 24.68 -0.70 6.82
N SER A 26 23.42 -0.38 7.09
CA SER A 26 22.33 -1.35 7.25
C SER A 26 21.62 -1.60 5.92
N VAL A 27 21.85 -2.79 5.34
CA VAL A 27 21.31 -3.19 4.04
C VAL A 27 20.61 -4.55 4.17
N ALA A 28 19.30 -4.58 3.86
CA ALA A 28 18.56 -5.84 3.68
C ALA A 28 18.59 -6.26 2.21
N MET A 29 18.60 -7.56 1.93
CA MET A 29 18.70 -8.09 0.57
C MET A 29 17.81 -9.31 0.35
N ALA A 30 17.10 -9.33 -0.79
CA ALA A 30 16.43 -10.49 -1.33
C ALA A 30 16.92 -10.80 -2.74
N ASN A 31 17.04 -12.08 -3.06
CA ASN A 31 17.53 -12.55 -4.35
C ASN A 31 16.39 -13.06 -5.23
N ALA A 32 16.67 -13.29 -6.51
CA ALA A 32 15.70 -13.86 -7.47
C ALA A 32 15.04 -15.15 -7.00
N SER A 33 15.75 -16.00 -6.23
CA SER A 33 15.17 -17.23 -5.66
C SER A 33 14.06 -16.95 -4.64
N ASP A 34 14.16 -15.86 -3.87
CA ASP A 34 13.16 -15.47 -2.88
C ASP A 34 11.93 -14.87 -3.53
N LEU A 35 12.10 -14.21 -4.68
CA LEU A 35 11.04 -13.63 -5.48
C LEU A 35 10.28 -14.69 -6.29
N LYS A 36 10.99 -15.68 -6.85
CA LYS A 36 10.39 -16.76 -7.66
C LYS A 36 9.43 -17.67 -6.87
N LYS A 37 9.63 -17.82 -5.56
CA LYS A 37 8.76 -18.61 -4.67
C LYS A 37 7.37 -17.98 -4.47
N ASN A 38 7.13 -16.79 -4.98
CA ASN A 38 5.86 -16.09 -4.91
C ASN A 38 5.48 -15.53 -6.28
N ALA A 39 4.65 -16.22 -7.03
CA ALA A 39 4.13 -15.72 -8.31
C ALA A 39 3.19 -14.52 -8.09
N SER A 40 3.75 -13.31 -8.06
CA SER A 40 3.00 -12.05 -7.95
C SER A 40 3.52 -11.05 -8.98
N ALA A 41 2.62 -10.29 -9.61
CA ALA A 41 3.00 -9.17 -10.47
C ALA A 41 3.85 -8.15 -9.72
N ASN A 42 3.55 -7.92 -8.44
CA ASN A 42 4.28 -6.98 -7.61
C ASN A 42 5.34 -7.71 -6.77
N ALA A 43 6.62 -7.49 -7.10
CA ALA A 43 7.75 -8.08 -6.40
C ALA A 43 7.78 -7.77 -4.89
N MET A 44 7.27 -6.61 -4.47
CA MET A 44 7.23 -6.24 -3.04
C MET A 44 6.24 -7.07 -2.22
N LYS A 45 5.14 -7.55 -2.82
CA LYS A 45 4.25 -8.52 -2.15
C LYS A 45 5.00 -9.81 -1.75
N SER A 46 6.02 -10.18 -2.53
CA SER A 46 6.86 -11.36 -2.24
C SER A 46 7.85 -11.13 -1.09
N LEU A 47 8.12 -9.87 -0.74
CA LEU A 47 9.07 -9.47 0.31
C LEU A 47 8.40 -9.08 1.62
N GLN A 48 7.07 -9.00 1.65
CA GLN A 48 6.31 -8.63 2.82
C GLN A 48 6.66 -9.56 4.02
N GLY A 49 7.14 -8.97 5.13
CA GLY A 49 7.56 -9.69 6.33
C GLY A 49 8.91 -10.42 6.24
N LYS A 50 9.64 -10.34 5.12
CA LYS A 50 10.94 -11.04 4.94
C LYS A 50 12.17 -10.20 5.28
N MET A 51 12.00 -8.91 5.54
CA MET A 51 13.09 -7.97 5.81
C MET A 51 12.85 -7.21 7.11
N ALA A 52 13.75 -7.31 8.08
CA ALA A 52 13.65 -6.54 9.32
C ALA A 52 13.65 -5.03 9.04
N GLY A 53 12.79 -4.28 9.73
CA GLY A 53 12.65 -2.83 9.57
C GLY A 53 11.97 -2.37 8.29
N VAL A 54 11.48 -3.30 7.44
CA VAL A 54 10.71 -2.99 6.22
C VAL A 54 9.28 -3.50 6.40
N HIS A 55 8.35 -2.58 6.62
CA HIS A 55 6.94 -2.86 6.75
C HIS A 55 6.24 -2.65 5.40
N ILE A 56 5.67 -3.72 4.85
CA ILE A 56 4.98 -3.71 3.57
C ILE A 56 3.52 -4.06 3.83
N THR A 57 2.61 -3.20 3.39
CA THR A 57 1.16 -3.41 3.50
C THR A 57 0.50 -3.45 2.14
N THR A 58 -0.61 -4.17 2.05
CA THR A 58 -1.49 -4.23 0.87
C THR A 58 -2.91 -3.88 1.31
N ASN A 59 -3.61 -3.04 0.56
CA ASN A 59 -4.97 -2.63 0.91
C ASN A 59 -6.02 -3.60 0.36
N GLY A 60 -5.72 -4.91 0.35
CA GLY A 60 -6.64 -5.94 -0.08
C GLY A 60 -6.18 -6.77 -1.27
N GLY A 61 -7.15 -7.38 -1.97
CA GLY A 61 -6.93 -8.37 -3.01
C GLY A 61 -7.06 -7.86 -4.45
N ASN A 62 -7.23 -6.57 -4.66
CA ASN A 62 -7.38 -5.98 -6.00
C ASN A 62 -6.23 -6.41 -6.92
N PRO A 63 -6.51 -6.97 -8.12
CA PRO A 63 -5.48 -7.45 -9.03
C PRO A 63 -4.51 -6.37 -9.51
N ALA A 64 -4.96 -5.11 -9.58
CA ALA A 64 -4.16 -3.96 -10.05
C ALA A 64 -3.52 -3.14 -8.93
N GLU A 65 -3.75 -3.49 -7.65
CA GLU A 65 -3.31 -2.66 -6.53
C GLU A 65 -1.81 -2.77 -6.26
N GLY A 66 -1.23 -1.62 -5.88
CA GLY A 66 0.15 -1.52 -5.44
C GLY A 66 0.35 -2.02 -4.00
N THR A 67 1.56 -1.81 -3.50
CA THR A 67 1.94 -2.02 -2.10
C THR A 67 2.45 -0.73 -1.52
N THR A 68 2.16 -0.47 -0.25
CA THR A 68 2.80 0.58 0.52
C THR A 68 4.01 0.00 1.23
N VAL A 69 5.16 0.64 1.07
CA VAL A 69 6.42 0.24 1.70
C VAL A 69 6.87 1.32 2.66
N GLN A 70 7.08 0.96 3.90
CA GLN A 70 7.57 1.83 4.96
C GLN A 70 8.86 1.26 5.54
N ILE A 71 9.93 2.08 5.61
CA ILE A 71 11.22 1.68 6.13
C ILE A 71 11.46 2.44 7.44
N ARG A 72 11.50 1.70 8.57
CA ARG A 72 11.79 2.27 9.90
C ARG A 72 10.84 3.38 10.34
N GLY A 73 9.52 3.19 10.10
CA GLY A 73 8.47 4.12 10.50
C GLY A 73 8.37 5.38 9.63
N LEU A 74 7.61 6.37 10.09
CA LEU A 74 7.34 7.61 9.37
C LEU A 74 8.58 8.48 9.24
N SER A 75 8.77 9.14 8.10
CA SER A 75 9.84 10.14 7.89
C SER A 75 9.33 11.55 7.64
N SER A 76 8.04 11.73 7.36
CA SER A 76 7.39 13.03 7.20
C SER A 76 5.92 12.92 7.58
N LEU A 77 5.27 14.04 7.88
CA LEU A 77 3.82 14.13 8.15
C LEU A 77 3.01 14.38 6.87
N SER A 78 3.57 15.07 5.91
CA SER A 78 2.87 15.55 4.70
C SER A 78 3.24 14.76 3.45
N GLY A 79 4.44 14.23 3.37
CA GLY A 79 4.99 13.63 2.15
C GLY A 79 4.81 12.14 2.00
N GLY A 80 4.21 11.47 2.98
CA GLY A 80 4.18 10.02 3.00
C GLY A 80 5.57 9.41 3.24
N VAL A 81 5.63 8.09 3.21
CA VAL A 81 6.82 7.31 3.58
C VAL A 81 7.42 6.54 2.40
N LYS A 82 7.21 7.01 1.19
CA LYS A 82 7.65 6.28 -0.01
C LYS A 82 9.19 6.26 -0.10
N PRO A 83 9.80 5.07 -0.13
CA PRO A 83 11.23 4.96 -0.40
C PRO A 83 11.54 5.32 -1.86
N LEU A 84 12.75 5.84 -2.11
CA LEU A 84 13.25 6.03 -3.46
C LEU A 84 13.50 4.68 -4.14
N ILE A 85 12.98 4.47 -5.34
CA ILE A 85 13.26 3.29 -6.14
C ILE A 85 14.39 3.61 -7.12
N VAL A 86 15.41 2.76 -7.15
CA VAL A 86 16.54 2.85 -8.09
C VAL A 86 16.58 1.57 -8.92
N LEU A 87 16.37 1.68 -10.23
CA LEU A 87 16.37 0.55 -11.15
C LEU A 87 17.66 0.56 -11.98
N ASP A 88 18.46 -0.49 -11.89
CA ASP A 88 19.74 -0.64 -12.61
C ASP A 88 20.65 0.61 -12.52
N GLY A 89 20.70 1.22 -11.30
CA GLY A 89 21.48 2.41 -11.01
C GLY A 89 20.83 3.74 -11.40
N MET A 90 19.60 3.75 -11.93
CA MET A 90 18.85 4.94 -12.26
C MET A 90 17.78 5.22 -11.18
N PRO A 91 17.86 6.34 -10.45
CA PRO A 91 16.77 6.79 -9.58
C PRO A 91 15.53 7.10 -10.41
N THR A 92 14.34 6.69 -9.91
CA THR A 92 13.07 6.85 -10.62
C THR A 92 12.11 7.72 -9.82
N GLU A 93 11.35 8.59 -10.50
CA GLU A 93 10.37 9.46 -9.86
C GLU A 93 8.94 8.89 -9.90
N ASN A 94 8.62 8.09 -10.93
CA ASN A 94 7.26 7.64 -11.20
C ASN A 94 7.18 6.12 -11.49
N LEU A 95 7.99 5.31 -10.83
CA LEU A 95 7.97 3.87 -10.99
C LEU A 95 7.09 3.22 -9.93
N ASN A 96 6.04 2.53 -10.37
CA ASN A 96 5.34 1.58 -9.52
C ASN A 96 5.98 0.19 -9.70
N LEU A 97 6.21 -0.52 -8.61
CA LEU A 97 6.87 -1.84 -8.66
C LEU A 97 6.06 -2.92 -9.38
N ARG A 98 4.76 -2.71 -9.60
CA ARG A 98 3.92 -3.55 -10.46
C ARG A 98 4.22 -3.37 -11.96
N ASP A 99 4.89 -2.27 -12.34
CA ASP A 99 5.21 -1.98 -13.74
C ASP A 99 6.40 -2.80 -14.24
N ILE A 100 7.16 -3.41 -13.32
CA ILE A 100 8.31 -4.28 -13.61
C ILE A 100 7.88 -5.74 -13.46
N ASN A 101 8.17 -6.57 -14.48
CA ASN A 101 7.98 -8.01 -14.35
C ASN A 101 8.91 -8.57 -13.26
N SER A 102 8.33 -9.18 -12.22
CA SER A 102 9.08 -9.75 -11.10
C SER A 102 10.08 -10.83 -11.50
N GLY A 103 9.81 -11.53 -12.59
CA GLY A 103 10.70 -12.55 -13.14
C GLY A 103 11.98 -12.00 -13.78
N ASP A 104 12.04 -10.70 -14.10
CA ASP A 104 13.23 -10.03 -14.63
C ASP A 104 14.20 -9.56 -13.53
N ILE A 105 13.78 -9.61 -12.26
CA ILE A 105 14.56 -9.10 -11.13
C ILE A 105 15.59 -10.15 -10.70
N GLU A 106 16.85 -9.73 -10.55
CA GLU A 106 17.94 -10.52 -10.00
C GLU A 106 18.05 -10.35 -8.48
N SER A 107 17.95 -9.10 -8.00
CA SER A 107 18.00 -8.80 -6.57
C SER A 107 17.27 -7.51 -6.24
N ILE A 108 16.75 -7.46 -5.02
CA ILE A 108 16.23 -6.24 -4.39
C ILE A 108 17.04 -6.01 -3.12
N GLN A 109 17.57 -4.80 -2.97
CA GLN A 109 18.32 -4.37 -1.80
C GLN A 109 17.64 -3.14 -1.22
N VAL A 110 17.53 -3.09 0.11
CA VAL A 110 16.91 -1.98 0.82
C VAL A 110 17.97 -1.32 1.70
N LEU A 111 18.30 -0.07 1.37
CA LEU A 111 19.20 0.77 2.17
C LEU A 111 18.36 1.45 3.26
N LYS A 112 18.57 1.04 4.51
CA LYS A 112 17.73 1.44 5.65
C LYS A 112 18.32 2.57 6.48
N ASP A 113 19.62 2.77 6.42
CA ASP A 113 20.33 3.80 7.20
C ASP A 113 20.79 4.99 6.36
N ALA A 114 21.01 6.12 7.03
CA ALA A 114 21.43 7.34 6.35
C ALA A 114 22.82 7.20 5.72
N ALA A 115 23.74 6.42 6.27
CA ALA A 115 25.10 6.28 5.71
C ALA A 115 25.12 5.53 4.38
N SER A 116 24.26 4.49 4.21
CA SER A 116 24.12 3.79 2.93
C SER A 116 23.27 4.56 1.93
N ALA A 117 22.24 5.27 2.40
CA ALA A 117 21.27 5.96 1.57
C ALA A 117 21.68 7.40 1.17
N SER A 118 22.59 8.05 1.92
CA SER A 118 22.97 9.47 1.72
C SER A 118 23.56 9.78 0.34
N ILE A 119 24.10 8.79 -0.35
CA ILE A 119 24.59 9.00 -1.73
C ILE A 119 23.44 9.33 -2.71
N TYR A 120 22.17 9.05 -2.32
CA TYR A 120 20.96 9.45 -3.04
C TYR A 120 20.33 10.73 -2.50
N GLY A 121 20.88 11.28 -1.41
CA GLY A 121 20.61 12.62 -0.87
C GLY A 121 19.16 12.86 -0.46
N ALA A 122 18.62 13.95 -0.96
CA ALA A 122 17.31 14.49 -0.59
C ALA A 122 16.11 13.63 -0.93
N ARG A 123 16.26 12.57 -1.69
CA ARG A 123 15.18 11.63 -2.05
C ARG A 123 15.20 10.36 -1.18
N ALA A 124 16.17 10.25 -0.27
CA ALA A 124 16.45 9.03 0.48
C ALA A 124 15.96 9.04 1.94
N SER A 125 15.23 10.05 2.39
CA SER A 125 14.73 10.15 3.78
C SER A 125 13.79 9.00 4.17
N GLY A 126 13.02 8.46 3.23
CA GLY A 126 12.18 7.26 3.38
C GLY A 126 12.93 5.94 3.15
N GLY A 127 14.26 5.97 2.99
CA GLY A 127 15.07 4.83 2.56
C GLY A 127 15.14 4.66 1.05
N VAL A 128 15.92 3.68 0.59
CA VAL A 128 16.13 3.43 -0.85
C VAL A 128 15.95 1.95 -1.16
N ILE A 129 15.20 1.64 -2.21
CA ILE A 129 15.03 0.31 -2.77
C ILE A 129 15.82 0.22 -4.07
N LEU A 130 16.91 -0.56 -4.05
CA LEU A 130 17.72 -0.80 -5.21
C LEU A 130 17.26 -2.09 -5.89
N ILE A 131 16.87 -2.01 -7.13
CA ILE A 131 16.45 -3.14 -7.94
C ILE A 131 17.48 -3.38 -9.02
N GLN A 132 18.06 -4.56 -9.02
CA GLN A 132 18.91 -5.02 -10.10
C GLN A 132 18.18 -6.06 -10.94
N THR A 133 18.20 -5.88 -12.24
CA THR A 133 17.62 -6.84 -13.17
C THR A 133 18.64 -7.84 -13.65
N LYS A 134 18.17 -8.99 -14.11
CA LYS A 134 19.00 -10.05 -14.67
C LYS A 134 19.82 -9.56 -15.86
N LYS A 135 21.04 -10.04 -15.97
CA LYS A 135 21.97 -9.73 -17.07
C LYS A 135 22.44 -10.98 -17.76
N GLY A 136 22.91 -10.82 -18.99
CA GLY A 136 23.56 -11.90 -19.72
C GLY A 136 24.80 -12.40 -18.98
N GLN A 137 25.02 -13.70 -18.96
CA GLN A 137 26.18 -14.34 -18.34
C GLN A 137 27.13 -14.84 -19.41
N ALA A 138 28.43 -14.74 -19.20
CA ALA A 138 29.44 -15.30 -20.12
C ALA A 138 29.30 -16.83 -20.15
N GLY A 139 29.27 -17.41 -21.37
CA GLY A 139 29.14 -18.86 -21.56
C GLY A 139 28.19 -19.23 -22.69
N LYS A 140 27.60 -20.42 -22.60
CA LYS A 140 26.64 -20.92 -23.59
C LYS A 140 25.29 -20.21 -23.45
N THR A 141 24.58 -20.13 -24.56
CA THR A 141 23.20 -19.65 -24.58
C THR A 141 22.35 -20.45 -23.59
N ASN A 142 21.57 -19.72 -22.81
CA ASN A 142 20.63 -20.30 -21.83
C ASN A 142 19.23 -19.77 -22.13
N ILE A 143 18.30 -20.70 -22.33
CA ILE A 143 16.89 -20.40 -22.56
C ILE A 143 16.13 -20.88 -21.32
N GLU A 144 15.44 -19.97 -20.64
CA GLU A 144 14.64 -20.25 -19.44
C GLU A 144 13.17 -19.92 -19.72
N TYR A 145 12.30 -20.86 -19.45
CA TYR A 145 10.86 -20.67 -19.45
C TYR A 145 10.29 -20.91 -18.06
N ASN A 146 9.52 -19.93 -17.54
CA ASN A 146 8.78 -20.04 -16.29
C ASN A 146 7.30 -19.85 -16.59
N GLY A 147 6.48 -20.86 -16.29
CA GLY A 147 5.04 -20.82 -16.48
C GLY A 147 4.30 -21.21 -15.23
N SER A 148 3.16 -20.55 -14.95
CA SER A 148 2.29 -20.91 -13.83
C SER A 148 0.83 -20.57 -14.11
N VAL A 149 -0.07 -21.34 -13.50
CA VAL A 149 -1.51 -21.11 -13.46
C VAL A 149 -1.94 -21.03 -12.01
N SER A 150 -2.75 -20.04 -11.67
CA SER A 150 -3.25 -19.80 -10.32
C SER A 150 -4.77 -19.78 -10.30
N ILE A 151 -5.34 -20.33 -9.24
CA ILE A 151 -6.77 -20.30 -8.91
C ILE A 151 -6.90 -19.38 -7.70
N ASN A 152 -7.66 -18.29 -7.86
CA ASN A 152 -7.92 -17.30 -6.84
C ASN A 152 -9.37 -17.39 -6.38
N THR A 153 -9.62 -17.48 -5.06
CA THR A 153 -10.96 -17.49 -4.50
C THR A 153 -11.00 -16.77 -3.15
N VAL A 154 -12.08 -16.08 -2.86
CA VAL A 154 -12.27 -15.42 -1.55
C VAL A 154 -12.95 -16.42 -0.61
N LEU A 155 -12.21 -16.87 0.42
CA LEU A 155 -12.72 -17.81 1.41
C LEU A 155 -13.46 -17.11 2.56
N ASN A 156 -13.02 -15.93 2.96
CA ASN A 156 -13.57 -15.17 4.08
C ASN A 156 -14.43 -14.02 3.55
N LYS A 157 -15.67 -14.33 3.17
CA LYS A 157 -16.71 -13.34 2.90
C LYS A 157 -17.52 -13.08 4.15
N PRO A 158 -18.05 -11.86 4.36
CA PRO A 158 -19.02 -11.63 5.42
C PRO A 158 -20.29 -12.47 5.18
N THR A 159 -20.79 -13.09 6.23
CA THR A 159 -22.09 -13.74 6.19
C THR A 159 -23.14 -12.67 6.43
N LEU A 160 -23.88 -12.33 5.39
CA LEU A 160 -24.96 -11.34 5.43
C LEU A 160 -26.30 -11.99 5.82
N MET A 161 -27.24 -11.19 6.29
CA MET A 161 -28.59 -11.66 6.52
C MET A 161 -29.26 -12.06 5.20
N ASN A 162 -29.96 -13.19 5.20
CA ASN A 162 -30.88 -13.55 4.15
C ASN A 162 -32.19 -12.72 4.26
N ALA A 163 -33.06 -12.84 3.29
CA ALA A 163 -34.28 -12.01 3.24
C ALA A 163 -35.18 -12.22 4.45
N GLU A 164 -35.36 -13.45 4.94
CA GLU A 164 -36.18 -13.71 6.14
C GLU A 164 -35.51 -13.12 7.40
N GLN A 165 -34.23 -13.33 7.60
CA GLN A 165 -33.47 -12.79 8.74
C GLN A 165 -33.52 -11.26 8.76
N TYR A 166 -33.37 -10.64 7.59
CA TYR A 166 -33.50 -9.18 7.47
C TYR A 166 -34.91 -8.70 7.86
N GLY A 167 -35.96 -9.34 7.35
CA GLY A 167 -37.35 -8.99 7.70
C GLY A 167 -37.62 -9.09 9.21
N ARG A 168 -37.11 -10.16 9.86
CA ARG A 168 -37.21 -10.32 11.33
C ARG A 168 -36.47 -9.22 12.09
N ALA A 169 -35.26 -8.89 11.66
CA ALA A 169 -34.43 -7.83 12.24
C ALA A 169 -35.10 -6.45 12.08
N ALA A 170 -35.74 -6.18 10.92
CA ALA A 170 -36.46 -4.95 10.67
C ALA A 170 -37.64 -4.80 11.63
N PHE A 171 -38.40 -5.88 11.89
CA PHE A 171 -39.46 -5.88 12.87
C PHE A 171 -38.90 -5.64 14.29
N GLN A 172 -37.84 -6.31 14.66
CA GLN A 172 -37.21 -6.17 15.98
C GLN A 172 -36.74 -4.73 16.23
N ALA A 173 -36.14 -4.07 15.25
CA ALA A 173 -35.75 -2.67 15.35
C ALA A 173 -36.92 -1.74 15.58
N GLN A 174 -38.05 -1.95 14.88
CA GLN A 174 -39.30 -1.16 15.04
C GLN A 174 -39.96 -1.44 16.39
N ALA A 175 -40.00 -2.71 16.84
CA ALA A 175 -40.58 -3.07 18.13
C ALA A 175 -39.74 -2.49 19.30
N TYR A 176 -38.40 -2.44 19.16
CA TYR A 176 -37.55 -1.74 20.10
C TYR A 176 -37.81 -0.25 20.13
N ASP A 177 -37.93 0.42 18.98
CA ASP A 177 -38.16 1.86 18.87
C ASP A 177 -39.53 2.22 19.47
N GLU A 178 -40.58 1.40 19.24
CA GLU A 178 -41.86 1.58 19.87
C GLU A 178 -41.77 1.51 21.39
N ARG A 179 -41.09 0.48 21.92
CA ARG A 179 -41.01 0.24 23.37
C ARG A 179 -40.16 1.29 24.09
N VAL A 180 -39.10 1.80 23.48
CA VAL A 180 -38.12 2.70 24.11
C VAL A 180 -38.42 4.17 23.83
N TYR A 181 -38.86 4.48 22.63
CA TYR A 181 -39.04 5.87 22.17
C TYR A 181 -40.52 6.23 21.93
N GLY A 182 -41.43 5.24 22.00
CA GLY A 182 -42.87 5.48 21.75
C GLY A 182 -43.21 5.75 20.30
N THR A 183 -42.35 5.32 19.34
CA THR A 183 -42.61 5.48 17.92
C THR A 183 -43.67 4.46 17.43
N SER A 184 -44.37 4.75 16.32
CA SER A 184 -45.23 3.77 15.69
C SER A 184 -44.43 2.78 14.86
N ILE A 185 -44.83 1.50 14.85
CA ILE A 185 -44.25 0.46 14.00
C ILE A 185 -44.54 0.78 12.53
N SER A 186 -43.47 0.99 11.74
CA SER A 186 -43.52 1.23 10.29
C SER A 186 -42.55 0.25 9.60
N LEU A 187 -43.12 -0.80 8.99
CA LEU A 187 -42.36 -1.92 8.42
C LEU A 187 -42.12 -1.73 6.92
N PRO A 188 -41.00 -2.23 6.38
CA PRO A 188 -40.73 -2.16 4.95
C PRO A 188 -41.81 -2.85 4.11
N SER A 189 -42.29 -2.20 3.08
CA SER A 189 -43.36 -2.72 2.18
C SER A 189 -42.88 -3.91 1.32
N ALA A 190 -41.58 -4.14 1.24
CA ALA A 190 -40.99 -5.31 0.59
C ALA A 190 -41.29 -6.65 1.30
N TYR A 191 -41.93 -6.61 2.47
CA TYR A 191 -42.26 -7.78 3.27
C TYR A 191 -43.74 -7.79 3.70
N ASN A 192 -44.29 -8.99 3.81
CA ASN A 192 -45.60 -9.23 4.43
C ASN A 192 -45.36 -9.71 5.85
N TYR A 193 -45.87 -8.93 6.83
CA TYR A 193 -45.74 -9.22 8.26
C TYR A 193 -47.07 -9.65 8.86
N THR A 194 -47.05 -10.73 9.62
CA THR A 194 -48.12 -11.08 10.53
C THR A 194 -47.60 -10.95 11.96
N TRP A 195 -48.25 -10.10 12.76
CA TRP A 195 -47.82 -9.84 14.13
C TRP A 195 -49.01 -9.46 15.00
N HIS A 196 -48.90 -9.64 16.29
CA HIS A 196 -49.94 -9.28 17.26
C HIS A 196 -49.33 -8.59 18.49
N ARG A 197 -50.16 -8.07 19.35
CA ARG A 197 -49.74 -7.60 20.67
C ARG A 197 -50.00 -8.68 21.70
N GLY A 198 -48.93 -9.03 22.45
CA GLY A 198 -49.03 -9.93 23.59
C GLY A 198 -49.82 -9.31 24.74
N ASP A 199 -50.07 -10.10 25.82
CA ASP A 199 -50.82 -9.68 27.00
C ASP A 199 -50.19 -8.48 27.74
N ASN A 200 -48.90 -8.25 27.56
CA ASN A 200 -48.11 -7.10 28.06
C ASN A 200 -48.14 -5.88 27.12
N GLY A 201 -48.89 -5.93 26.02
CA GLY A 201 -48.97 -4.87 25.02
C GLY A 201 -47.79 -4.79 24.07
N ILE A 202 -46.75 -5.64 24.22
CA ILE A 202 -45.55 -5.66 23.37
C ILE A 202 -45.88 -6.31 22.03
N ALA A 203 -45.35 -5.73 20.94
CA ALA A 203 -45.47 -6.30 19.61
C ALA A 203 -44.69 -7.61 19.48
N VAL A 204 -45.31 -8.65 18.95
CA VAL A 204 -44.76 -10.00 18.75
C VAL A 204 -44.93 -10.38 17.28
N LEU A 205 -43.82 -10.78 16.65
CA LEU A 205 -43.81 -11.23 15.26
C LEU A 205 -44.22 -12.70 15.18
N ASP A 206 -45.28 -13.01 14.43
CA ASP A 206 -45.72 -14.37 14.13
C ASP A 206 -45.00 -14.92 12.88
N GLU A 207 -45.07 -14.15 11.79
CA GLU A 207 -44.52 -14.57 10.51
C GLU A 207 -44.02 -13.35 9.73
N VAL A 208 -42.95 -13.53 8.94
CA VAL A 208 -42.49 -12.58 7.91
C VAL A 208 -42.15 -13.33 6.63
N LYS A 209 -42.59 -12.78 5.50
CA LYS A 209 -42.32 -13.30 4.16
C LYS A 209 -41.98 -12.15 3.24
N VAL A 210 -41.07 -12.36 2.32
CA VAL A 210 -40.82 -11.43 1.23
C VAL A 210 -42.09 -11.30 0.41
N ALA A 211 -42.49 -10.09 0.02
CA ALA A 211 -43.59 -9.86 -0.89
C ALA A 211 -43.32 -10.52 -2.25
N GLU A 212 -44.34 -11.06 -2.91
CA GLU A 212 -44.16 -11.70 -4.21
C GLU A 212 -43.57 -10.74 -5.25
N TYR A 213 -44.09 -9.49 -5.23
CA TYR A 213 -43.54 -8.37 -6.02
C TYR A 213 -43.24 -7.19 -5.10
N LEU A 214 -42.12 -6.54 -5.35
CA LEU A 214 -41.66 -5.39 -4.54
C LEU A 214 -42.24 -4.05 -5.02
N ASN A 215 -42.77 -3.99 -6.26
CA ASN A 215 -43.34 -2.81 -6.87
C ASN A 215 -44.76 -3.05 -7.38
N ALA A 216 -45.56 -1.97 -7.51
CA ALA A 216 -46.96 -2.05 -7.90
C ALA A 216 -47.17 -2.57 -9.34
N ASP A 217 -46.20 -2.36 -10.22
CA ASP A 217 -46.24 -2.79 -11.62
C ASP A 217 -45.91 -4.28 -11.81
N GLN A 218 -45.60 -4.99 -10.72
CA GLN A 218 -45.26 -6.42 -10.72
C GLN A 218 -44.14 -6.77 -11.68
N THR A 219 -43.12 -5.91 -11.77
CA THR A 219 -41.95 -6.11 -12.61
C THR A 219 -40.71 -6.48 -11.81
N VAL A 220 -40.69 -6.20 -10.50
CA VAL A 220 -39.58 -6.58 -9.61
C VAL A 220 -40.08 -7.63 -8.63
N ARG A 221 -39.72 -8.88 -8.86
CA ARG A 221 -40.11 -10.02 -8.01
C ARG A 221 -39.27 -10.07 -6.77
N GLY A 222 -39.88 -10.34 -5.61
CA GLY A 222 -39.17 -10.54 -4.36
C GLY A 222 -38.19 -11.74 -4.44
N SER A 223 -37.02 -11.63 -3.86
CA SER A 223 -35.93 -12.62 -3.93
C SER A 223 -35.28 -12.85 -2.56
N ASP A 224 -34.29 -13.71 -2.55
CA ASP A 224 -33.30 -13.88 -1.47
C ASP A 224 -31.90 -13.88 -2.10
N THR A 225 -31.42 -12.71 -2.44
CA THR A 225 -30.20 -12.50 -3.23
C THR A 225 -28.96 -12.48 -2.35
N ASP A 226 -28.03 -13.42 -2.57
CA ASP A 226 -26.67 -13.35 -2.03
C ASP A 226 -25.83 -12.39 -2.90
N TRP A 227 -25.90 -11.09 -2.64
CA TRP A 227 -25.18 -10.06 -3.39
C TRP A 227 -23.67 -10.27 -3.40
N MET A 228 -23.10 -10.85 -2.32
CA MET A 228 -21.69 -11.21 -2.27
C MET A 228 -21.39 -12.39 -3.21
N GLY A 229 -22.31 -13.34 -3.31
CA GLY A 229 -22.20 -14.45 -4.28
C GLY A 229 -22.25 -13.96 -5.73
N GLU A 230 -23.12 -12.96 -6.01
CA GLU A 230 -23.30 -12.43 -7.37
C GLU A 230 -22.09 -11.68 -7.91
N ILE A 231 -21.34 -10.96 -7.07
CA ILE A 231 -20.18 -10.19 -7.52
C ILE A 231 -18.85 -10.93 -7.42
N PHE A 232 -18.74 -11.97 -6.56
CA PHE A 232 -17.49 -12.72 -6.38
C PHE A 232 -17.46 -14.03 -7.16
N GLN A 233 -16.31 -14.30 -7.79
CA GLN A 233 -16.06 -15.49 -8.58
C GLN A 233 -14.75 -16.17 -8.20
N THR A 234 -14.60 -17.44 -8.58
CA THR A 234 -13.30 -18.09 -8.63
C THR A 234 -12.61 -17.72 -9.94
N ALA A 235 -11.45 -17.08 -9.84
CA ALA A 235 -10.73 -16.53 -10.99
C ALA A 235 -9.47 -17.35 -11.32
N ILE A 236 -9.19 -17.50 -12.61
CA ILE A 236 -8.01 -18.21 -13.10
C ILE A 236 -7.01 -17.19 -13.65
N SER A 237 -5.82 -17.19 -13.09
CA SER A 237 -4.72 -16.31 -13.48
C SER A 237 -3.55 -17.13 -14.03
N HIS A 238 -2.74 -16.57 -14.91
CA HIS A 238 -1.57 -17.27 -15.44
C HIS A 238 -0.43 -16.31 -15.75
N ASN A 239 0.79 -16.85 -15.64
CA ASN A 239 2.04 -16.13 -15.88
C ASN A 239 2.95 -16.95 -16.79
N HIS A 240 3.52 -16.30 -17.80
CA HIS A 240 4.44 -16.92 -18.75
C HIS A 240 5.63 -15.99 -18.97
N GLN A 241 6.83 -16.49 -18.79
CA GLN A 241 8.06 -15.74 -19.04
C GLN A 241 9.07 -16.60 -19.79
N LEU A 242 9.59 -16.06 -20.89
CA LEU A 242 10.69 -16.61 -21.67
C LEU A 242 11.89 -15.68 -21.56
N THR A 243 13.03 -16.20 -21.10
CA THR A 243 14.27 -15.46 -20.99
C THR A 243 15.35 -16.15 -21.82
N ILE A 244 16.01 -15.41 -22.67
CA ILE A 244 17.14 -15.87 -23.49
C ILE A 244 18.35 -15.05 -23.05
N SER A 245 19.38 -15.72 -22.56
CA SER A 245 20.64 -15.06 -22.17
C SER A 245 21.82 -15.69 -22.88
N ASN A 246 22.73 -14.84 -23.30
CA ASN A 246 23.99 -15.24 -23.94
C ASN A 246 25.10 -14.29 -23.51
N GLY A 247 26.35 -14.76 -23.57
CA GLY A 247 27.48 -13.91 -23.29
C GLY A 247 28.80 -14.49 -23.77
N SER A 248 29.72 -13.58 -24.09
CA SER A 248 31.10 -13.85 -24.40
C SER A 248 31.99 -12.92 -23.59
N GLU A 249 33.31 -12.98 -23.79
CA GLU A 249 34.25 -12.00 -23.20
C GLU A 249 33.97 -10.56 -23.69
N LYS A 250 33.41 -10.40 -24.89
CA LYS A 250 33.15 -9.10 -25.54
C LYS A 250 31.74 -8.59 -25.42
N SER A 251 30.77 -9.46 -25.19
CA SER A 251 29.36 -9.09 -25.15
C SER A 251 28.58 -9.94 -24.15
N LYS A 252 27.61 -9.35 -23.52
CA LYS A 252 26.59 -10.03 -22.71
C LYS A 252 25.25 -9.50 -23.11
N SER A 253 24.29 -10.39 -23.34
CA SER A 253 22.94 -10.01 -23.76
C SER A 253 21.90 -10.85 -23.05
N LEU A 254 20.82 -10.22 -22.68
CA LEU A 254 19.61 -10.86 -22.14
C LEU A 254 18.40 -10.24 -22.81
N PHE A 255 17.51 -11.10 -23.29
CA PHE A 255 16.16 -10.74 -23.76
C PHE A 255 15.15 -11.52 -22.97
N SER A 256 14.10 -10.84 -22.53
CA SER A 256 12.98 -11.46 -21.80
C SER A 256 11.66 -11.00 -22.38
N LEU A 257 10.72 -11.95 -22.53
CA LEU A 257 9.34 -11.71 -22.88
C LEU A 257 8.46 -12.22 -21.73
N GLY A 258 7.55 -11.40 -21.26
CA GLY A 258 6.63 -11.75 -20.20
C GLY A 258 5.19 -11.46 -20.55
N TYR A 259 4.30 -12.38 -20.16
CA TYR A 259 2.86 -12.20 -20.16
C TYR A 259 2.31 -12.62 -18.80
N PHE A 260 1.63 -11.72 -18.13
CA PHE A 260 0.96 -11.95 -16.86
C PHE A 260 -0.49 -11.53 -16.96
N ASN A 261 -1.40 -12.44 -16.64
CA ASN A 261 -2.83 -12.17 -16.53
C ASN A 261 -3.31 -12.57 -15.13
N ASN A 262 -3.79 -11.61 -14.36
CA ASN A 262 -4.36 -11.80 -13.04
C ASN A 262 -5.85 -11.42 -13.10
N GLU A 263 -6.71 -12.42 -13.32
CA GLU A 263 -8.16 -12.20 -13.23
C GLU A 263 -8.54 -11.97 -11.76
N GLY A 264 -9.41 -11.00 -11.54
CA GLY A 264 -9.90 -10.63 -10.23
C GLY A 264 -11.00 -11.53 -9.72
N THR A 265 -11.12 -11.61 -8.40
CA THR A 265 -12.21 -12.36 -7.73
C THR A 265 -13.54 -11.62 -7.74
N GLN A 266 -13.61 -10.35 -8.12
CA GLN A 266 -14.85 -9.72 -8.54
C GLN A 266 -15.01 -9.81 -10.07
N ILE A 267 -16.23 -10.01 -10.53
CA ILE A 267 -16.54 -10.13 -11.96
C ILE A 267 -16.00 -8.93 -12.74
N HIS A 268 -15.48 -9.20 -13.95
CA HIS A 268 -14.95 -8.18 -14.87
C HIS A 268 -13.76 -7.35 -14.36
N THR A 269 -13.11 -7.72 -13.27
CA THR A 269 -11.87 -7.06 -12.81
C THR A 269 -10.65 -7.88 -13.21
N PHE A 270 -9.57 -7.21 -13.57
CA PHE A 270 -8.33 -7.88 -13.99
C PHE A 270 -7.13 -6.94 -14.01
N PHE A 271 -5.94 -7.54 -14.08
CA PHE A 271 -4.68 -6.88 -14.38
C PHE A 271 -3.90 -7.73 -15.38
N ARG A 272 -3.53 -7.16 -16.54
CA ARG A 272 -2.73 -7.81 -17.59
C ARG A 272 -1.48 -7.00 -17.85
N GLN A 273 -0.37 -7.68 -17.98
CA GLN A 273 0.92 -7.08 -18.30
C GLN A 273 1.60 -7.85 -19.43
N TYR A 274 2.00 -7.12 -20.45
CA TYR A 274 2.90 -7.57 -21.49
C TYR A 274 4.22 -6.86 -21.28
N SER A 275 5.33 -7.58 -21.17
CA SER A 275 6.63 -7.00 -20.89
C SER A 275 7.71 -7.52 -21.82
N ILE A 276 8.60 -6.60 -22.22
CA ILE A 276 9.79 -6.88 -23.01
C ILE A 276 10.95 -6.26 -22.25
N ARG A 277 12.05 -7.02 -22.09
CA ARG A 277 13.30 -6.52 -21.55
C ARG A 277 14.47 -6.86 -22.44
N ALA A 278 15.37 -5.88 -22.61
CA ALA A 278 16.65 -6.06 -23.24
C ALA A 278 17.74 -5.45 -22.35
N ASN A 279 18.75 -6.24 -21.99
CA ASN A 279 19.92 -5.77 -21.24
C ASN A 279 21.16 -6.24 -22.01
N THR A 280 21.91 -5.31 -22.58
CA THR A 280 23.13 -5.66 -23.32
C THR A 280 24.34 -4.86 -22.84
N GLU A 281 25.50 -5.47 -22.91
CA GLU A 281 26.79 -4.85 -22.61
C GLU A 281 27.81 -5.30 -23.62
N TYR A 282 28.52 -4.37 -24.22
CA TYR A 282 29.60 -4.60 -25.21
C TYR A 282 30.91 -3.99 -24.73
N SER A 283 31.98 -4.78 -24.75
CA SER A 283 33.35 -4.30 -24.56
C SER A 283 33.92 -3.92 -25.91
N LEU A 284 33.88 -2.63 -26.27
CA LEU A 284 34.33 -2.12 -27.56
C LEU A 284 35.86 -2.07 -27.66
N ILE A 285 36.54 -1.63 -26.61
CA ILE A 285 37.99 -1.63 -26.47
C ILE A 285 38.32 -2.47 -25.26
N LYS A 286 39.04 -3.57 -25.48
CA LYS A 286 39.39 -4.55 -24.44
C LYS A 286 39.92 -3.85 -23.18
N ASN A 287 39.23 -4.04 -22.06
CA ASN A 287 39.54 -3.49 -20.73
C ASN A 287 39.48 -1.95 -20.60
N HIS A 288 39.12 -1.20 -21.67
CA HIS A 288 39.07 0.26 -21.59
C HIS A 288 37.67 0.84 -21.76
N LEU A 289 36.93 0.41 -22.76
CA LEU A 289 35.61 1.00 -23.07
C LEU A 289 34.52 -0.06 -23.12
N LYS A 290 33.48 0.16 -22.33
CA LYS A 290 32.23 -0.62 -22.38
C LYS A 290 31.07 0.32 -22.65
N VAL A 291 30.14 -0.16 -23.45
CA VAL A 291 28.85 0.47 -23.70
C VAL A 291 27.74 -0.53 -23.38
N GLY A 292 26.68 -0.10 -22.76
CA GLY A 292 25.54 -0.97 -22.50
C GLY A 292 24.26 -0.20 -22.36
N GLU A 293 23.17 -0.95 -22.47
CA GLU A 293 21.83 -0.47 -22.19
C GLU A 293 21.06 -1.45 -21.31
N ASN A 294 20.10 -0.90 -20.57
CA ASN A 294 19.04 -1.64 -19.90
C ASN A 294 17.73 -1.00 -20.32
N LEU A 295 16.86 -1.75 -20.94
CA LEU A 295 15.57 -1.28 -21.45
C LEU A 295 14.46 -2.23 -21.01
N ALA A 296 13.38 -1.69 -20.48
CA ALA A 296 12.13 -2.38 -20.24
C ALA A 296 10.99 -1.60 -20.86
N VAL A 297 10.11 -2.32 -21.54
CA VAL A 297 8.83 -1.82 -22.05
C VAL A 297 7.74 -2.71 -21.49
N SER A 298 6.75 -2.10 -20.84
CA SER A 298 5.58 -2.79 -20.31
C SER A 298 4.31 -2.12 -20.83
N TYR A 299 3.37 -2.94 -21.29
CA TYR A 299 2.01 -2.53 -21.57
C TYR A 299 1.07 -3.17 -20.55
N LEU A 300 0.36 -2.34 -19.82
CA LEU A 300 -0.54 -2.72 -18.75
C LEU A 300 -1.96 -2.41 -19.14
N GLN A 301 -2.85 -3.34 -18.90
CA GLN A 301 -4.30 -3.16 -18.99
C GLN A 301 -4.91 -3.60 -17.68
N TYR A 302 -5.78 -2.79 -17.10
CA TYR A 302 -6.43 -3.18 -15.86
C TYR A 302 -7.80 -2.54 -15.68
N ARG A 303 -8.60 -3.23 -14.89
CA ARG A 303 -9.83 -2.74 -14.33
C ARG A 303 -9.87 -3.15 -12.87
N ASP A 304 -9.90 -2.15 -12.00
CA ASP A 304 -9.69 -2.28 -10.55
C ASP A 304 -10.90 -1.80 -9.72
N GLN A 305 -12.05 -1.64 -10.36
CA GLN A 305 -13.30 -1.26 -9.70
C GLN A 305 -13.69 -2.31 -8.65
N SER A 306 -14.15 -1.85 -7.47
CA SER A 306 -14.63 -2.73 -6.40
C SER A 306 -16.01 -2.29 -5.93
N GLU A 307 -16.96 -3.22 -5.98
CA GLU A 307 -18.34 -2.99 -5.54
C GLU A 307 -18.68 -3.78 -4.26
N THR A 308 -17.67 -4.12 -3.48
CA THR A 308 -17.85 -4.83 -2.20
C THR A 308 -18.83 -4.08 -1.28
N TRP A 309 -18.72 -2.75 -1.22
CA TRP A 309 -19.59 -1.90 -0.41
C TRP A 309 -21.08 -2.08 -0.78
N TRP A 310 -21.42 -1.89 -2.05
CA TRP A 310 -22.79 -2.03 -2.51
C TRP A 310 -23.34 -3.44 -2.34
N ALA A 311 -22.51 -4.47 -2.59
CA ALA A 311 -22.89 -5.86 -2.38
C ALA A 311 -23.20 -6.19 -0.92
N MET A 312 -22.49 -5.55 0.03
CA MET A 312 -22.72 -5.77 1.45
C MET A 312 -23.97 -5.08 1.97
N ILE A 313 -24.34 -3.93 1.42
CA ILE A 313 -25.45 -3.14 1.96
C ILE A 313 -26.76 -3.31 1.18
N ASN A 314 -26.76 -3.90 -0.02
CA ASN A 314 -27.97 -4.09 -0.79
C ASN A 314 -28.98 -5.00 -0.06
N PRO A 315 -30.28 -4.64 -0.08
CA PRO A 315 -31.32 -5.45 0.55
C PRO A 315 -31.41 -6.85 -0.10
N PRO A 316 -31.44 -7.92 0.69
CA PRO A 316 -31.49 -9.28 0.14
C PRO A 316 -32.82 -9.62 -0.56
N ALA A 317 -33.89 -8.90 -0.26
CA ALA A 317 -35.16 -9.07 -0.93
C ALA A 317 -35.18 -8.56 -2.39
N SER A 318 -34.19 -7.74 -2.79
CA SER A 318 -34.09 -7.20 -4.15
C SER A 318 -33.36 -8.16 -5.07
N PRO A 319 -33.89 -8.46 -6.29
CA PRO A 319 -33.23 -9.30 -7.28
C PRO A 319 -32.16 -8.53 -8.07
N VAL A 320 -31.28 -9.24 -8.80
CA VAL A 320 -30.32 -8.63 -9.73
C VAL A 320 -31.04 -8.07 -10.97
N TYR A 321 -31.99 -8.84 -11.50
CA TYR A 321 -32.73 -8.51 -12.72
C TYR A 321 -34.23 -8.45 -12.45
N ASP A 322 -34.91 -7.59 -13.20
CA ASP A 322 -36.37 -7.54 -13.22
C ASP A 322 -36.95 -8.68 -14.09
N GLU A 323 -38.30 -8.83 -14.10
CA GLU A 323 -38.99 -9.88 -14.88
C GLU A 323 -38.79 -9.74 -16.41
N ASN A 324 -38.36 -8.56 -16.89
CA ASN A 324 -38.07 -8.30 -18.31
C ASN A 324 -36.62 -8.49 -18.69
N GLY A 325 -35.77 -8.86 -17.71
CA GLY A 325 -34.31 -9.01 -17.89
C GLY A 325 -33.55 -7.68 -17.83
N GLY A 326 -34.18 -6.58 -17.44
CA GLY A 326 -33.57 -5.30 -17.11
C GLY A 326 -32.92 -5.33 -15.72
N TRP A 327 -32.19 -4.28 -15.36
CA TRP A 327 -31.62 -4.16 -14.01
C TRP A 327 -32.71 -3.84 -12.99
N ALA A 328 -32.73 -4.60 -11.90
CA ALA A 328 -33.65 -4.32 -10.81
C ALA A 328 -33.03 -3.35 -9.81
N GLY A 329 -33.83 -2.43 -9.32
CA GLY A 329 -33.55 -1.60 -8.14
C GLY A 329 -34.05 -2.26 -6.86
N ALA A 330 -34.24 -1.47 -5.81
CA ALA A 330 -34.69 -1.92 -4.49
C ALA A 330 -36.03 -1.25 -4.08
N PRO A 331 -37.16 -1.57 -4.73
CA PRO A 331 -38.45 -0.98 -4.40
C PRO A 331 -38.84 -1.28 -2.94
N GLY A 332 -39.39 -0.29 -2.25
CA GLY A 332 -39.73 -0.39 -0.83
C GLY A 332 -38.57 -0.15 0.14
N PHE A 333 -37.37 0.12 -0.41
CA PHE A 333 -36.16 0.56 0.31
C PHE A 333 -35.72 1.94 -0.17
N ASP A 334 -34.58 2.41 0.33
CA ASP A 334 -33.99 3.69 -0.12
C ASP A 334 -33.19 3.50 -1.41
N ASP A 335 -32.33 4.45 -1.73
CA ASP A 335 -31.55 4.53 -2.95
C ASP A 335 -30.35 3.56 -2.95
N PHE A 336 -30.56 2.34 -3.38
CA PHE A 336 -29.53 1.31 -3.50
C PHE A 336 -29.13 1.11 -4.96
N THR A 337 -27.84 1.06 -5.19
CA THR A 337 -27.28 0.79 -6.52
C THR A 337 -26.97 -0.69 -6.68
N ASN A 338 -27.39 -1.28 -7.79
CA ASN A 338 -27.13 -2.67 -8.14
C ASN A 338 -25.63 -2.90 -8.48
N PRO A 339 -24.86 -3.63 -7.65
CA PRO A 339 -23.42 -3.78 -7.84
C PRO A 339 -23.04 -4.61 -9.06
N VAL A 340 -23.90 -5.55 -9.46
CA VAL A 340 -23.71 -6.37 -10.66
C VAL A 340 -23.82 -5.50 -11.91
N ARG A 341 -24.80 -4.58 -11.94
CA ARG A 341 -24.93 -3.59 -13.01
C ARG A 341 -23.66 -2.74 -13.13
N LEU A 342 -23.19 -2.16 -12.02
CA LEU A 342 -21.98 -1.32 -12.01
C LEU A 342 -20.77 -2.05 -12.58
N LEU A 343 -20.55 -3.28 -12.16
CA LEU A 343 -19.43 -4.08 -12.65
C LEU A 343 -19.60 -4.46 -14.13
N THR A 344 -20.83 -4.76 -14.59
CA THR A 344 -21.11 -5.25 -15.94
C THR A 344 -21.12 -4.13 -16.97
N MET A 345 -21.78 -3.01 -16.68
CA MET A 345 -21.84 -1.88 -17.63
C MET A 345 -20.48 -1.25 -17.87
N ASN A 346 -19.65 -1.20 -16.85
CA ASN A 346 -18.29 -0.63 -16.93
C ASN A 346 -17.21 -1.64 -17.35
N LYS A 347 -17.57 -2.87 -17.75
CA LYS A 347 -16.59 -3.94 -18.05
C LYS A 347 -15.57 -3.58 -19.13
N ASP A 348 -15.94 -2.71 -20.06
CA ASP A 348 -15.12 -2.29 -21.19
C ASP A 348 -14.37 -0.96 -20.94
N ASN A 349 -14.58 -0.30 -19.78
CA ASN A 349 -13.85 0.89 -19.36
C ASN A 349 -12.48 0.50 -18.79
N ILE A 350 -11.53 0.20 -19.68
CA ILE A 350 -10.22 -0.36 -19.35
C ILE A 350 -9.20 0.76 -19.23
N ASN A 351 -8.44 0.75 -18.14
CA ASN A 351 -7.26 1.58 -17.96
C ASN A 351 -6.08 0.96 -18.71
N ASN A 352 -5.42 1.77 -19.54
CA ASN A 352 -4.24 1.36 -20.30
C ASN A 352 -3.05 2.18 -19.82
N TYR A 353 -1.89 1.54 -19.69
CA TYR A 353 -0.65 2.20 -19.31
C TYR A 353 0.53 1.61 -20.06
N VAL A 354 1.25 2.45 -20.79
CA VAL A 354 2.54 2.10 -21.38
C VAL A 354 3.65 2.64 -20.49
N LYS A 355 4.60 1.80 -20.12
CA LYS A 355 5.79 2.16 -19.36
C LYS A 355 7.03 1.82 -20.17
N ILE A 356 7.88 2.81 -20.39
CA ILE A 356 9.21 2.65 -21.01
C ILE A 356 10.22 3.17 -19.98
N ILE A 357 11.08 2.29 -19.50
CA ILE A 357 12.11 2.67 -18.55
C ILE A 357 13.43 2.02 -18.94
N GLY A 358 14.50 2.78 -18.86
CA GLY A 358 15.82 2.26 -19.17
C GLY A 358 16.91 3.30 -19.11
N ASN A 359 18.12 2.84 -19.32
CA ASN A 359 19.29 3.70 -19.39
C ASN A 359 20.32 3.18 -20.41
N ILE A 360 21.09 4.10 -20.92
CA ILE A 360 22.28 3.85 -21.72
C ILE A 360 23.48 4.31 -20.89
N PHE A 361 24.54 3.53 -20.85
CA PHE A 361 25.76 3.88 -20.11
C PHE A 361 27.03 3.61 -20.91
N LEU A 362 28.04 4.37 -20.56
CA LEU A 362 29.40 4.27 -21.11
C LEU A 362 30.38 4.24 -19.92
N ASP A 363 31.13 3.15 -19.82
CA ASP A 363 32.18 2.95 -18.82
C ASP A 363 33.54 3.05 -19.49
N LEU A 364 34.38 3.97 -19.02
CA LEU A 364 35.74 4.20 -19.50
C LEU A 364 36.77 3.92 -18.39
N ASN A 365 37.59 2.90 -18.54
CA ASN A 365 38.74 2.67 -17.69
C ASN A 365 39.91 3.50 -18.22
N ILE A 366 40.20 4.64 -17.55
CA ILE A 366 41.17 5.64 -18.01
C ILE A 366 42.59 5.19 -17.75
N TRP A 367 42.84 4.76 -16.49
CA TRP A 367 44.15 4.31 -16.05
C TRP A 367 44.00 3.34 -14.87
N LYS A 368 45.09 2.74 -14.38
CA LYS A 368 45.05 1.80 -13.25
C LYS A 368 44.25 2.38 -12.07
N GLY A 369 43.15 1.75 -11.77
CA GLY A 369 42.21 2.13 -10.68
C GLY A 369 41.33 3.36 -10.97
N ILE A 370 41.51 4.08 -12.07
CA ILE A 370 40.64 5.24 -12.42
C ILE A 370 39.68 4.86 -13.52
N SER A 371 38.39 5.04 -13.26
CA SER A 371 37.31 4.83 -14.23
C SER A 371 36.32 5.97 -14.22
N ALA A 372 35.76 6.25 -15.37
CA ALA A 372 34.64 7.20 -15.52
C ALA A 372 33.41 6.49 -16.09
N ARG A 373 32.23 6.86 -15.63
CA ARG A 373 30.94 6.40 -16.16
C ARG A 373 30.03 7.57 -16.42
N THR A 374 29.41 7.60 -17.58
CA THR A 374 28.27 8.44 -17.88
C THR A 374 27.06 7.56 -18.15
N GLN A 375 25.92 7.90 -17.58
CA GLN A 375 24.67 7.15 -17.73
C GLN A 375 23.54 8.15 -17.94
N PHE A 376 22.78 7.95 -19.02
CA PHE A 376 21.54 8.69 -19.30
C PHE A 376 20.36 7.74 -19.17
N GLY A 377 19.43 8.09 -18.30
CA GLY A 377 18.23 7.31 -18.00
C GLY A 377 16.97 8.02 -18.45
N LEU A 378 16.01 7.24 -18.87
CA LEU A 378 14.66 7.65 -19.29
C LEU A 378 13.62 6.84 -18.49
N ASP A 379 12.64 7.52 -17.96
CA ASP A 379 11.45 6.95 -17.32
C ASP A 379 10.22 7.65 -17.91
N TYR A 380 9.54 6.98 -18.85
CA TYR A 380 8.35 7.47 -19.55
C TYR A 380 7.14 6.62 -19.21
N GLY A 381 6.03 7.28 -18.92
CA GLY A 381 4.73 6.69 -18.76
C GLY A 381 3.70 7.29 -19.71
N ASN A 382 2.73 6.51 -20.14
CA ASN A 382 1.55 7.00 -20.83
C ASN A 382 0.32 6.26 -20.31
N ALA A 383 -0.44 6.92 -19.45
CA ALA A 383 -1.75 6.44 -18.99
C ALA A 383 -2.83 6.99 -19.91
N TYR A 384 -3.72 6.12 -20.38
CA TYR A 384 -4.88 6.57 -21.14
C TYR A 384 -6.09 5.66 -20.89
N ASN A 385 -7.25 6.28 -20.86
CA ASN A 385 -8.53 5.62 -20.71
C ASN A 385 -9.57 6.30 -21.60
N ARG A 386 -10.48 5.49 -22.13
CA ARG A 386 -11.73 5.96 -22.74
C ARG A 386 -12.89 5.24 -22.05
N ALA A 387 -13.66 5.99 -21.29
CA ALA A 387 -14.88 5.52 -20.64
C ALA A 387 -16.09 5.83 -21.52
N VAL A 388 -16.95 4.86 -21.70
CA VAL A 388 -18.24 4.99 -22.39
C VAL A 388 -19.30 4.55 -21.39
N ASP A 389 -20.10 5.49 -20.93
CA ASP A 389 -21.19 5.23 -19.98
C ASP A 389 -22.53 5.41 -20.73
N GLY A 390 -23.25 4.30 -20.89
CA GLY A 390 -24.56 4.27 -21.57
C GLY A 390 -25.69 4.71 -20.65
N VAL A 391 -26.84 4.95 -21.24
CA VAL A 391 -28.10 5.15 -20.49
C VAL A 391 -28.44 3.90 -19.71
N TRP A 392 -28.85 4.06 -18.47
CA TRP A 392 -29.29 2.96 -17.64
C TRP A 392 -30.43 3.35 -16.69
N SER A 393 -31.20 2.37 -16.30
CA SER A 393 -32.20 2.50 -15.24
C SER A 393 -32.27 1.21 -14.44
N GLU A 394 -32.64 1.33 -13.18
CA GLU A 394 -32.96 0.23 -12.29
C GLU A 394 -34.46 0.23 -12.02
N THR A 395 -35.16 -0.79 -12.52
CA THR A 395 -36.62 -0.88 -12.44
C THR A 395 -37.10 -0.87 -10.98
N GLY A 396 -38.00 0.04 -10.63
CA GLY A 396 -38.49 0.21 -9.26
C GLY A 396 -37.49 0.86 -8.30
N GLY A 397 -36.28 1.22 -8.76
CA GLY A 397 -35.31 1.99 -8.02
C GLY A 397 -35.44 3.51 -8.27
N ARG A 398 -34.72 4.29 -7.47
CA ARG A 398 -34.58 5.75 -7.69
C ARG A 398 -33.42 6.04 -8.66
N ASN A 399 -32.52 5.09 -8.85
CA ASN A 399 -31.34 5.26 -9.66
C ASN A 399 -31.67 5.09 -11.14
N SER A 400 -31.38 6.10 -11.91
CA SER A 400 -31.35 6.09 -13.37
C SER A 400 -30.42 7.19 -13.86
N ASP A 401 -29.71 6.93 -14.96
CA ASP A 401 -29.03 7.97 -15.71
C ASP A 401 -29.58 7.97 -17.14
N GLY A 402 -30.35 8.99 -17.44
CA GLY A 402 -30.92 9.22 -18.79
C GLY A 402 -29.91 9.84 -19.76
N GLU A 403 -28.72 10.17 -19.29
CA GLU A 403 -27.68 10.81 -20.09
C GLU A 403 -26.50 9.84 -20.28
N ASN A 404 -26.15 9.59 -21.53
CA ASN A 404 -24.93 8.84 -21.82
C ASN A 404 -23.76 9.78 -22.09
N TYR A 405 -22.53 9.34 -21.82
CA TYR A 405 -21.36 10.17 -22.07
C TYR A 405 -20.10 9.38 -22.46
N VAL A 406 -19.20 10.08 -23.14
CA VAL A 406 -17.84 9.64 -23.36
C VAL A 406 -16.87 10.47 -22.51
N GLY A 407 -16.02 9.79 -21.74
CA GLY A 407 -14.89 10.35 -21.05
C GLY A 407 -13.59 9.91 -21.70
N SER A 408 -12.59 10.78 -21.70
CA SER A 408 -11.22 10.45 -22.11
C SER A 408 -10.23 11.07 -21.14
N TYR A 409 -9.28 10.27 -20.71
CA TYR A 409 -8.19 10.71 -19.83
C TYR A 409 -6.86 10.29 -20.42
N GLN A 410 -5.87 11.19 -20.35
CA GLN A 410 -4.50 10.92 -20.76
C GLN A 410 -3.52 11.63 -19.84
N SER A 411 -2.41 10.96 -19.49
CA SER A 411 -1.33 11.54 -18.69
C SER A 411 0.02 11.00 -19.14
N HIS A 412 1.01 11.89 -19.25
CA HIS A 412 2.36 11.59 -19.75
C HIS A 412 3.44 12.01 -18.76
N PRO A 413 3.69 11.24 -17.68
CA PRO A 413 4.87 11.47 -16.85
C PRO A 413 6.15 11.08 -17.60
N LEU A 414 7.14 11.96 -17.54
CA LEU A 414 8.43 11.80 -18.19
C LEU A 414 9.54 12.28 -17.25
N SER A 415 10.54 11.44 -16.99
CA SER A 415 11.72 11.80 -16.23
C SER A 415 13.00 11.47 -17.01
N TYR A 416 13.94 12.40 -16.97
CA TYR A 416 15.31 12.21 -17.45
C TYR A 416 16.28 12.28 -16.28
N VAL A 417 17.23 11.36 -16.26
CA VAL A 417 18.28 11.33 -15.25
C VAL A 417 19.63 11.19 -15.95
N TRP A 418 20.50 12.17 -15.77
CA TRP A 418 21.87 12.11 -16.29
C TRP A 418 22.87 12.10 -15.16
N THR A 419 23.59 11.00 -15.03
CA THR A 419 24.57 10.77 -13.97
C THR A 419 25.95 10.61 -14.56
N ASN A 420 26.94 11.31 -13.99
CA ASN A 420 28.36 11.17 -14.35
C ASN A 420 29.15 10.87 -13.10
N THR A 421 30.01 9.87 -13.13
CA THR A 421 30.87 9.48 -12.01
C THR A 421 32.32 9.31 -12.43
N LEU A 422 33.24 9.70 -11.56
CA LEU A 422 34.66 9.41 -11.61
C LEU A 422 35.01 8.57 -10.39
N SER A 423 35.51 7.37 -10.61
CA SER A 423 35.86 6.41 -9.56
C SER A 423 37.33 6.14 -9.51
N TYR A 424 37.87 6.00 -8.29
CA TYR A 424 39.27 5.58 -8.05
C TYR A 424 39.29 4.41 -7.08
N THR A 425 39.91 3.30 -7.48
CA THR A 425 40.09 2.10 -6.65
C THR A 425 41.59 1.84 -6.46
N LEU A 426 42.01 1.75 -5.21
CA LEU A 426 43.39 1.43 -4.82
C LEU A 426 43.40 0.21 -3.88
N SER A 427 44.16 -0.82 -4.24
CA SER A 427 44.43 -1.96 -3.37
C SER A 427 45.95 -2.14 -3.28
N THR A 428 46.50 -1.83 -2.12
CA THR A 428 47.98 -1.95 -1.91
C THR A 428 48.29 -2.42 -0.50
N GLY A 429 48.90 -3.57 -0.36
CA GLY A 429 49.23 -4.19 0.93
C GLY A 429 47.97 -4.39 1.79
N LYS A 430 47.90 -3.70 2.94
CA LYS A 430 46.80 -3.75 3.88
C LYS A 430 45.72 -2.68 3.62
N HIS A 431 45.85 -1.86 2.60
CA HIS A 431 45.02 -0.71 2.31
C HIS A 431 44.17 -0.96 1.08
N ASN A 432 42.86 -0.87 1.22
CA ASN A 432 41.88 -0.83 0.13
C ASN A 432 41.08 0.47 0.24
N LEU A 433 41.07 1.25 -0.84
CA LEU A 433 40.36 2.54 -0.92
C LEU A 433 39.58 2.58 -2.21
N ASP A 434 38.29 2.86 -2.09
CA ASP A 434 37.36 3.12 -3.20
C ASP A 434 36.78 4.52 -3.03
N VAL A 435 36.95 5.37 -4.03
CA VAL A 435 36.40 6.74 -4.05
C VAL A 435 35.52 6.92 -5.28
N VAL A 436 34.38 7.55 -5.13
CA VAL A 436 33.57 8.02 -6.25
C VAL A 436 33.23 9.49 -6.04
N LEU A 437 33.33 10.26 -7.11
CA LEU A 437 32.85 11.65 -7.24
C LEU A 437 31.81 11.66 -8.35
N GLY A 438 30.74 12.41 -8.21
CA GLY A 438 29.71 12.40 -9.24
C GLY A 438 28.85 13.65 -9.29
N THR A 439 28.17 13.77 -10.42
CA THR A 439 27.10 14.75 -10.67
C THR A 439 25.86 14.01 -11.12
N GLU A 440 24.68 14.50 -10.75
CA GLU A 440 23.40 14.00 -11.20
C GLU A 440 22.45 15.16 -11.51
N ALA A 441 21.83 15.12 -12.66
CA ALA A 441 20.78 16.05 -13.07
C ALA A 441 19.51 15.27 -13.40
N THR A 442 18.38 15.69 -12.81
CA THR A 442 17.06 15.09 -13.03
C THR A 442 16.09 16.18 -13.47
N ARG A 443 15.27 15.87 -14.48
CA ARG A 443 14.11 16.66 -14.85
C ARG A 443 12.90 15.76 -14.91
N PHE A 444 11.84 16.14 -14.23
CA PHE A 444 10.53 15.51 -14.29
C PHE A 444 9.53 16.47 -14.92
N VAL A 445 8.72 15.96 -15.84
CA VAL A 445 7.61 16.66 -16.48
C VAL A 445 6.43 15.72 -16.52
N GLN A 446 5.26 16.20 -16.17
CA GLN A 446 4.00 15.47 -16.34
C GLN A 446 2.95 16.40 -16.91
N GLU A 447 2.32 15.99 -17.99
CA GLU A 447 1.17 16.65 -18.56
C GLU A 447 -0.01 15.70 -18.55
N GLY A 448 -1.20 16.23 -18.26
CA GLY A 448 -2.44 15.48 -18.24
C GLY A 448 -3.56 16.25 -18.95
N PHE A 449 -4.42 15.50 -19.58
CA PHE A 449 -5.62 16.00 -20.23
C PHE A 449 -6.81 15.10 -19.91
N SER A 450 -7.96 15.68 -19.63
CA SER A 450 -9.22 14.96 -19.49
C SER A 450 -10.34 15.72 -20.20
N ALA A 451 -11.23 14.97 -20.80
CA ALA A 451 -12.44 15.52 -21.41
C ALA A 451 -13.60 14.55 -21.20
N ARG A 452 -14.79 15.09 -20.97
CA ARG A 452 -16.04 14.35 -20.90
C ARG A 452 -17.12 15.14 -21.62
N ARG A 453 -17.95 14.46 -22.42
CA ARG A 453 -19.09 15.08 -23.07
C ARG A 453 -20.25 14.10 -23.17
N GLU A 454 -21.46 14.60 -23.02
CA GLU A 454 -22.72 13.87 -23.11
C GLU A 454 -23.22 13.74 -24.56
N GLY A 455 -24.27 12.91 -24.74
CA GLY A 455 -25.02 12.82 -25.97
C GLY A 455 -24.40 11.89 -27.01
N ILE A 456 -24.17 10.63 -26.64
CA ILE A 456 -23.77 9.58 -27.59
C ILE A 456 -25.00 9.14 -28.37
N TYR A 457 -24.95 9.21 -29.70
CA TYR A 457 -26.03 8.74 -30.56
C TYR A 457 -26.10 7.20 -30.64
N LEU A 458 -24.94 6.55 -30.69
CA LEU A 458 -24.80 5.10 -30.71
C LEU A 458 -23.87 4.68 -29.55
N GLU A 459 -24.41 3.92 -28.60
CA GLU A 459 -23.68 3.47 -27.41
C GLU A 459 -22.71 2.31 -27.68
N ASP A 460 -22.37 2.07 -28.91
CA ASP A 460 -21.32 1.15 -29.31
C ASP A 460 -19.95 1.78 -29.06
N ARG A 461 -19.10 1.08 -28.33
CA ARG A 461 -17.76 1.56 -27.91
C ARG A 461 -16.89 1.95 -29.11
N ASP A 462 -17.00 1.25 -30.24
CA ASP A 462 -16.17 1.51 -31.42
C ASP A 462 -16.51 2.83 -32.08
N PHE A 463 -17.75 3.30 -31.92
CA PHE A 463 -18.25 4.54 -32.48
C PHE A 463 -18.33 5.68 -31.44
N ALA A 464 -18.28 5.36 -30.13
CA ALA A 464 -18.40 6.34 -29.06
C ALA A 464 -17.09 7.11 -28.86
N HIS A 465 -16.98 8.28 -29.46
CA HIS A 465 -15.87 9.22 -29.31
C HIS A 465 -16.39 10.61 -28.94
N ILE A 466 -15.58 11.40 -28.21
CA ILE A 466 -15.97 12.77 -27.80
C ILE A 466 -16.39 13.64 -28.98
N GLY A 467 -15.73 13.48 -30.13
CA GLY A 467 -16.02 14.27 -31.35
C GLY A 467 -17.37 14.00 -32.01
N VAL A 468 -18.03 12.87 -31.72
CA VAL A 468 -19.36 12.51 -32.26
C VAL A 468 -20.48 12.71 -31.24
N THR A 469 -20.19 13.20 -30.04
CA THR A 469 -21.21 13.52 -29.02
C THR A 469 -21.89 14.84 -29.32
N THR A 470 -23.19 14.94 -29.01
CA THR A 470 -24.03 16.10 -29.37
C THR A 470 -24.49 16.91 -28.15
N GLY A 471 -24.28 16.41 -26.93
CA GLY A 471 -24.71 17.09 -25.70
C GLY A 471 -24.04 18.45 -25.48
N GLU A 472 -24.73 19.35 -24.81
CA GLU A 472 -24.23 20.68 -24.49
C GLU A 472 -23.33 20.68 -23.25
N LYS A 473 -23.53 19.71 -22.33
CA LYS A 473 -22.70 19.58 -21.11
C LYS A 473 -21.38 18.91 -21.44
N TYR A 474 -20.31 19.56 -21.09
CA TYR A 474 -18.95 19.04 -21.24
C TYR A 474 -18.07 19.46 -20.04
N ASN A 475 -17.06 18.67 -19.77
CA ASN A 475 -16.03 18.98 -18.77
C ASN A 475 -14.66 18.79 -19.41
N LEU A 476 -13.78 19.77 -19.26
CA LEU A 476 -12.41 19.74 -19.76
C LEU A 476 -11.47 20.00 -18.58
N GLY A 477 -10.43 19.21 -18.48
CA GLY A 477 -9.39 19.36 -17.47
C GLY A 477 -8.01 19.22 -18.09
N SER A 478 -7.07 19.95 -17.56
CA SER A 478 -5.65 19.77 -17.88
C SER A 478 -4.81 19.96 -16.62
N SER A 479 -3.68 19.29 -16.56
CA SER A 479 -2.69 19.45 -15.50
C SER A 479 -1.29 19.45 -16.10
N ALA A 480 -0.40 20.23 -15.52
CA ALA A 480 1.02 20.21 -15.84
C ALA A 480 1.83 20.31 -14.56
N ASP A 481 2.89 19.50 -14.45
CA ASP A 481 3.85 19.57 -13.36
C ASP A 481 5.26 19.42 -13.91
N GLU A 482 6.20 20.19 -13.36
CA GLU A 482 7.61 20.14 -13.75
C GLU A 482 8.49 20.51 -12.56
N TYR A 483 9.53 19.70 -12.33
CA TYR A 483 10.59 20.05 -11.37
C TYR A 483 11.94 19.48 -11.80
N THR A 484 13.00 20.05 -11.24
CA THR A 484 14.37 19.64 -11.53
C THR A 484 15.17 19.48 -10.27
N TYR A 485 16.13 18.53 -10.32
CA TYR A 485 17.18 18.37 -9.30
C TYR A 485 18.55 18.47 -9.95
N PHE A 486 19.50 19.05 -9.20
CA PHE A 486 20.91 19.01 -9.53
C PHE A 486 21.72 18.67 -8.29
N SER A 487 22.64 17.71 -8.42
CA SER A 487 23.36 17.18 -7.27
C SER A 487 24.83 17.00 -7.58
N LEU A 488 25.66 17.27 -6.56
CA LEU A 488 27.09 16.96 -6.50
C LEU A 488 27.31 16.01 -5.34
N PHE A 489 28.03 14.92 -5.54
CA PHE A 489 28.28 13.95 -4.48
C PHE A 489 29.66 13.35 -4.54
N GLY A 490 30.13 12.89 -3.37
CA GLY A 490 31.34 12.13 -3.22
C GLY A 490 31.21 11.11 -2.10
N LYS A 491 31.79 9.91 -2.32
CA LYS A 491 31.87 8.84 -1.33
C LYS A 491 33.24 8.21 -1.35
N ALA A 492 33.76 7.92 -0.16
CA ALA A 492 34.97 7.18 0.02
C ALA A 492 34.77 6.00 0.97
N ASN A 493 35.21 4.82 0.59
CA ASN A 493 35.26 3.62 1.42
C ASN A 493 36.69 3.19 1.62
N TYR A 494 37.12 2.99 2.86
CA TYR A 494 38.48 2.59 3.20
C TYR A 494 38.45 1.36 4.11
N VAL A 495 39.23 0.35 3.74
CA VAL A 495 39.38 -0.88 4.51
C VAL A 495 40.89 -1.06 4.84
N TYR A 496 41.18 -1.10 6.13
CA TYR A 496 42.54 -1.35 6.61
C TYR A 496 42.68 -2.78 7.15
N ASN A 497 43.64 -3.51 6.59
CA ASN A 497 43.96 -4.89 6.97
C ASN A 497 42.79 -5.86 6.97
N GLY A 498 41.75 -5.59 6.19
CA GLY A 498 40.53 -6.38 6.20
C GLY A 498 39.66 -6.23 7.47
N LYS A 499 40.11 -5.52 8.50
CA LYS A 499 39.53 -5.48 9.85
C LYS A 499 38.79 -4.19 10.16
N TYR A 500 39.34 -3.03 9.80
CA TYR A 500 38.80 -1.71 10.11
C TYR A 500 38.22 -1.10 8.85
N LEU A 501 36.94 -0.76 8.92
CA LEU A 501 36.12 -0.29 7.82
C LEU A 501 35.69 1.15 8.09
N LEU A 502 35.86 2.04 7.14
CA LEU A 502 35.44 3.44 7.22
C LEU A 502 34.75 3.81 5.92
N SER A 503 33.64 4.54 6.01
CA SER A 503 32.96 5.14 4.88
C SER A 503 32.57 6.58 5.19
N ALA A 504 32.76 7.48 4.24
CA ALA A 504 32.35 8.87 4.31
C ALA A 504 31.64 9.25 3.01
N THR A 505 30.52 9.95 3.13
CA THR A 505 29.72 10.46 2.01
C THR A 505 29.39 11.93 2.25
N VAL A 506 29.46 12.74 1.21
CA VAL A 506 28.91 14.07 1.19
C VAL A 506 28.15 14.27 -0.10
N ARG A 507 26.94 14.82 0.00
CA ARG A 507 26.10 15.16 -1.15
C ARG A 507 25.48 16.53 -0.95
N ARG A 508 25.48 17.34 -2.01
CA ARG A 508 24.81 18.63 -2.07
C ARG A 508 23.75 18.57 -3.16
N ASP A 509 22.49 18.74 -2.78
CA ASP A 509 21.33 18.70 -3.66
C ASP A 509 20.71 20.08 -3.80
N GLY A 510 20.28 20.40 -5.01
CA GLY A 510 19.46 21.56 -5.33
C GLY A 510 18.15 21.14 -5.96
N SER A 511 17.04 21.82 -5.61
CA SER A 511 15.70 21.54 -6.17
C SER A 511 15.00 22.82 -6.59
N SER A 512 14.30 22.78 -7.74
CA SER A 512 13.46 23.87 -8.20
C SER A 512 12.18 24.07 -7.39
N LEU A 513 11.84 23.12 -6.52
CA LEU A 513 10.67 23.19 -5.62
C LEU A 513 10.83 24.24 -4.52
N PHE A 514 12.07 24.65 -4.21
CA PHE A 514 12.37 25.63 -3.16
C PHE A 514 12.74 27.00 -3.73
N GLY A 515 12.50 28.04 -2.94
CA GLY A 515 12.92 29.40 -3.23
C GLY A 515 14.45 29.54 -3.32
N GLU A 516 14.91 30.68 -3.82
CA GLU A 516 16.33 30.94 -4.09
C GLU A 516 17.23 30.74 -2.86
N ASN A 517 16.76 31.19 -1.70
CA ASN A 517 17.52 31.15 -0.44
C ASN A 517 17.76 29.74 0.08
N ASN A 518 16.83 28.81 -0.16
CA ASN A 518 16.84 27.45 0.40
C ASN A 518 16.93 26.34 -0.67
N ARG A 519 17.28 26.72 -1.91
CA ARG A 519 17.34 25.80 -3.05
C ARG A 519 18.32 24.65 -2.86
N TYR A 520 19.44 24.89 -2.18
CA TYR A 520 20.49 23.90 -1.98
C TYR A 520 20.64 23.49 -0.51
N ALA A 521 20.81 22.18 -0.29
CA ALA A 521 21.16 21.61 1.02
C ALA A 521 22.31 20.60 0.89
N THR A 522 23.05 20.40 2.00
CA THR A 522 24.20 19.49 2.05
C THR A 522 23.97 18.41 3.09
N PHE A 523 24.21 17.15 2.71
CA PHE A 523 23.93 15.97 3.49
C PHE A 523 25.21 15.14 3.69
N PRO A 524 25.90 15.23 4.85
CA PRO A 524 27.03 14.42 5.21
C PRO A 524 26.61 13.09 5.84
N ALA A 525 27.44 12.06 5.69
CA ALA A 525 27.28 10.78 6.38
C ALA A 525 28.62 10.08 6.59
N PHE A 526 28.72 9.34 7.71
CA PHE A 526 29.90 8.60 8.13
C PHE A 526 29.51 7.24 8.68
N SER A 527 30.34 6.23 8.45
CA SER A 527 30.17 4.94 9.10
C SER A 527 31.50 4.25 9.36
N VAL A 528 31.52 3.46 10.43
CA VAL A 528 32.68 2.68 10.87
C VAL A 528 32.27 1.23 11.09
N GLY A 529 33.19 0.33 10.84
CA GLY A 529 33.03 -1.10 11.13
C GLY A 529 34.33 -1.71 11.66
N TRP A 530 34.18 -2.64 12.60
CA TRP A 530 35.32 -3.38 13.17
C TRP A 530 35.00 -4.87 13.16
N ARG A 531 35.82 -5.64 12.42
CA ARG A 531 35.76 -7.09 12.41
C ARG A 531 36.58 -7.66 13.58
N ILE A 532 35.89 -7.86 14.69
CA ILE A 532 36.48 -8.31 15.93
C ILE A 532 37.02 -9.75 15.79
N LYS A 533 36.26 -10.63 15.07
CA LYS A 533 36.68 -12.03 14.88
C LYS A 533 38.09 -12.15 14.22
N ASP A 534 38.46 -11.19 13.37
CA ASP A 534 39.76 -11.20 12.66
C ASP A 534 40.94 -10.71 13.53
N GLU A 535 40.70 -10.33 14.79
CA GLU A 535 41.74 -9.93 15.73
C GLU A 535 42.44 -11.13 16.36
N ALA A 536 43.74 -11.00 16.66
CA ALA A 536 44.54 -12.08 17.21
C ALA A 536 44.01 -12.63 18.56
N PHE A 537 43.39 -11.77 19.39
CA PHE A 537 42.79 -12.20 20.66
C PHE A 537 41.51 -13.03 20.51
N MET A 538 40.98 -13.15 19.28
CA MET A 538 39.78 -13.94 18.97
C MET A 538 40.11 -15.27 18.27
N GLU A 539 41.38 -15.58 18.02
CA GLU A 539 41.80 -16.79 17.30
C GLU A 539 41.36 -18.09 18.01
N ASP A 540 41.39 -18.13 19.34
CA ASP A 540 41.00 -19.29 20.13
C ASP A 540 39.48 -19.57 20.22
N PHE A 541 38.66 -18.69 19.66
CA PHE A 541 37.18 -18.85 19.71
C PHE A 541 36.65 -19.50 18.41
N ASP A 542 36.96 -20.80 18.21
CA ASP A 542 36.59 -21.55 17.00
C ASP A 542 35.08 -21.63 16.72
N PHE A 543 34.25 -21.60 17.78
CA PHE A 543 32.78 -21.61 17.64
C PHE A 543 32.22 -20.33 17.01
N LEU A 544 32.96 -19.22 17.13
CA LEU A 544 32.60 -17.91 16.56
C LEU A 544 33.24 -17.75 15.18
N SER A 545 32.45 -17.69 14.15
CA SER A 545 32.90 -17.64 12.74
C SER A 545 32.95 -16.22 12.20
N ASP A 546 32.17 -15.29 12.79
CA ASP A 546 32.12 -13.86 12.42
C ASP A 546 31.62 -13.05 13.62
N LEU A 547 32.24 -11.91 13.85
CA LEU A 547 31.78 -10.90 14.79
C LEU A 547 32.24 -9.53 14.30
N LYS A 548 31.24 -8.69 13.91
CA LYS A 548 31.49 -7.33 13.41
C LYS A 548 30.63 -6.32 14.13
N LEU A 549 31.21 -5.25 14.65
CA LEU A 549 30.51 -4.07 15.15
C LEU A 549 30.41 -3.03 14.05
N ARG A 550 29.27 -2.36 13.96
CA ARG A 550 29.03 -1.27 13.02
C ARG A 550 28.38 -0.09 13.73
N ALA A 551 28.82 1.11 13.38
CA ALA A 551 28.17 2.35 13.78
C ALA A 551 28.10 3.28 12.58
N SER A 552 26.98 3.97 12.41
CA SER A 552 26.80 4.96 11.36
C SER A 552 26.00 6.16 11.83
N TRP A 553 26.30 7.29 11.22
CA TRP A 553 25.56 8.54 11.36
C TRP A 553 25.48 9.24 10.00
N GLY A 554 24.32 9.84 9.70
CA GLY A 554 24.18 10.60 8.48
C GLY A 554 22.93 11.48 8.46
N ALA A 555 22.92 12.39 7.50
CA ALA A 555 21.80 13.29 7.23
C ALA A 555 21.27 13.05 5.80
N ASN A 556 19.94 13.11 5.66
CA ASN A 556 19.22 13.06 4.38
C ASN A 556 18.18 14.18 4.37
N GLY A 557 17.89 14.70 3.18
CA GLY A 557 16.78 15.64 2.99
C GLY A 557 15.48 14.96 2.56
N SER A 558 14.38 15.71 2.55
CA SER A 558 13.14 15.31 1.90
C SER A 558 12.47 16.52 1.23
N VAL A 559 11.87 16.24 0.08
CA VAL A 559 10.96 17.13 -0.65
C VAL A 559 9.59 16.46 -0.87
N GLN A 560 9.41 15.24 -0.36
CA GLN A 560 8.19 14.49 -0.57
C GLN A 560 7.00 15.23 0.03
N GLY A 561 5.92 15.31 -0.74
CA GLY A 561 4.68 15.95 -0.31
C GLY A 561 4.64 17.46 -0.45
N LEU A 562 5.72 18.11 -0.91
CA LEU A 562 5.66 19.52 -1.27
C LEU A 562 5.20 19.64 -2.73
N PRO A 563 3.95 20.04 -2.99
CA PRO A 563 3.51 20.30 -4.34
C PRO A 563 4.26 21.50 -4.95
N ARG A 564 4.33 21.53 -6.28
CA ARG A 564 4.94 22.63 -6.99
C ARG A 564 4.21 23.94 -6.74
N GLY A 565 4.97 25.04 -6.73
CA GLY A 565 4.44 26.39 -6.73
C GLY A 565 4.13 26.98 -5.36
N TYR A 566 4.29 26.21 -4.25
CA TYR A 566 4.01 26.74 -2.92
C TYR A 566 5.02 27.80 -2.40
N THR A 567 6.09 28.02 -3.15
CA THR A 567 6.99 29.17 -2.92
C THR A 567 6.48 30.48 -3.56
N THR A 568 5.46 30.39 -4.39
CA THR A 568 4.84 31.53 -5.10
C THR A 568 3.34 31.59 -4.81
N THR A 569 2.73 32.76 -4.99
CA THR A 569 1.30 32.97 -4.79
C THR A 569 0.57 32.94 -6.14
N PRO A 570 -0.05 31.82 -6.54
CA PRO A 570 -0.80 31.74 -7.78
C PRO A 570 -2.21 32.29 -7.63
N PHE A 571 -2.75 32.71 -8.77
CA PHE A 571 -4.15 33.11 -8.89
C PHE A 571 -4.86 32.18 -9.88
N THR A 572 -6.13 31.91 -9.63
CA THR A 572 -6.99 31.09 -10.49
C THR A 572 -8.31 31.77 -10.74
N THR A 573 -8.99 31.38 -11.80
CA THR A 573 -10.39 31.70 -12.05
C THR A 573 -11.27 30.55 -11.62
N ASP A 574 -12.45 30.83 -11.11
CA ASP A 574 -13.46 29.84 -10.72
C ASP A 574 -14.82 30.43 -11.05
N TYR A 575 -15.54 29.82 -12.01
CA TYR A 575 -16.82 30.32 -12.47
C TYR A 575 -17.82 30.58 -11.34
N PHE A 576 -17.87 29.69 -10.36
CA PHE A 576 -18.80 29.82 -9.21
C PHE A 576 -18.25 30.69 -8.08
N GLY A 577 -16.93 30.73 -7.89
CA GLY A 577 -16.27 31.39 -6.77
C GLY A 577 -15.67 32.76 -7.08
N THR A 578 -15.47 33.12 -8.36
CA THR A 578 -14.83 34.39 -8.75
C THR A 578 -15.60 35.21 -9.79
N SER A 579 -16.67 34.67 -10.33
CA SER A 579 -17.48 35.40 -11.34
C SER A 579 -18.59 36.18 -10.66
N TYR A 580 -18.84 37.38 -11.13
CA TYR A 580 -19.93 38.24 -10.63
C TYR A 580 -20.43 39.17 -11.73
N PRO A 581 -21.70 39.61 -11.66
CA PRO A 581 -22.27 40.55 -12.63
C PRO A 581 -21.79 41.98 -12.31
N ILE A 582 -20.77 42.45 -13.02
CA ILE A 582 -20.20 43.82 -12.83
C ILE A 582 -21.28 44.91 -12.95
N GLN A 583 -22.32 44.67 -13.75
CA GLN A 583 -23.44 45.60 -13.99
C GLN A 583 -24.59 45.50 -12.99
N GLY A 584 -24.47 44.62 -11.98
CA GLY A 584 -25.52 44.42 -10.96
C GLY A 584 -26.83 43.81 -11.47
N ASN A 585 -26.82 43.24 -12.68
CA ASN A 585 -27.96 42.63 -13.31
C ASN A 585 -27.89 41.08 -13.22
N GLU A 586 -28.84 40.45 -12.58
CA GLU A 586 -28.92 38.98 -12.41
C GLU A 586 -28.98 38.23 -13.75
N SER A 587 -29.44 38.89 -14.84
CA SER A 587 -29.52 38.33 -16.18
C SER A 587 -28.35 38.71 -17.08
N GLY A 588 -27.36 39.46 -16.57
CA GLY A 588 -26.20 39.94 -17.32
C GLY A 588 -25.10 38.88 -17.42
N PRO A 589 -24.13 39.06 -18.34
CA PRO A 589 -23.02 38.16 -18.44
C PRO A 589 -22.17 38.19 -17.15
N LEU A 590 -21.81 36.99 -16.67
CA LEU A 590 -20.87 36.84 -15.56
C LEU A 590 -19.45 37.00 -16.10
N TYR A 591 -18.74 38.00 -15.56
CA TYR A 591 -17.33 38.19 -15.87
C TYR A 591 -16.46 37.42 -14.86
N SER A 592 -15.53 36.62 -15.40
CA SER A 592 -14.61 35.87 -14.57
C SER A 592 -13.61 36.79 -13.87
N GLY A 593 -13.58 36.73 -12.54
CA GLY A 593 -12.55 37.31 -11.71
C GLY A 593 -11.40 36.34 -11.42
N TYR A 594 -10.49 36.77 -10.54
CA TYR A 594 -9.37 35.99 -10.08
C TYR A 594 -9.39 35.92 -8.55
N LYS A 595 -9.12 34.74 -8.02
CA LYS A 595 -8.84 34.55 -6.59
C LYS A 595 -7.47 33.98 -6.36
N ARG A 596 -6.87 34.30 -5.25
CA ARG A 596 -5.62 33.69 -4.79
C ARG A 596 -5.89 32.24 -4.43
N THR A 597 -5.12 31.31 -5.00
CA THR A 597 -5.28 29.88 -4.74
C THR A 597 -4.69 29.51 -3.38
N TRP A 598 -3.45 29.98 -3.10
CA TRP A 598 -2.79 29.87 -1.80
C TRP A 598 -1.79 31.00 -1.62
N LEU A 599 -1.37 31.20 -0.37
CA LEU A 599 -0.29 32.11 -0.05
C LEU A 599 1.05 31.40 -0.17
N GLY A 600 1.89 31.86 -1.11
CA GLY A 600 3.23 31.28 -1.30
C GLY A 600 4.17 31.61 -0.15
N ASN A 601 5.06 30.68 0.17
CA ASN A 601 6.12 30.89 1.15
C ASN A 601 7.49 30.70 0.48
N PRO A 602 8.22 31.80 0.15
CA PRO A 602 9.52 31.71 -0.51
C PRO A 602 10.63 31.16 0.38
N ASP A 603 10.41 31.11 1.71
CA ASP A 603 11.39 30.66 2.70
C ASP A 603 11.25 29.18 3.04
N LEU A 604 10.38 28.43 2.34
CA LEU A 604 10.30 26.98 2.48
C LEU A 604 11.67 26.35 2.26
N LYS A 605 12.03 25.42 3.17
CA LYS A 605 13.30 24.71 3.17
C LYS A 605 13.11 23.19 3.27
N TRP A 606 14.20 22.46 3.05
CA TRP A 606 14.27 21.03 3.12
C TRP A 606 13.89 20.49 4.50
N GLU A 607 13.04 19.45 4.54
CA GLU A 607 12.96 18.60 5.72
C GLU A 607 14.29 17.85 5.85
N THR A 608 14.83 17.80 7.05
CA THR A 608 16.13 17.18 7.31
C THR A 608 16.00 16.05 8.31
N THR A 609 16.38 14.85 7.89
CA THR A 609 16.41 13.65 8.73
C THR A 609 17.86 13.31 9.06
N THR A 610 18.19 13.25 10.35
CA THR A 610 19.45 12.70 10.85
C THR A 610 19.19 11.33 11.46
N GLN A 611 20.09 10.38 11.23
CA GLN A 611 19.94 9.02 11.71
C GLN A 611 21.29 8.50 12.27
N THR A 612 21.21 7.82 13.41
CA THR A 612 22.33 7.09 14.05
C THR A 612 21.95 5.62 14.13
N ASP A 613 22.86 4.75 13.75
CA ASP A 613 22.70 3.30 13.77
C ASP A 613 23.87 2.64 14.51
N LEU A 614 23.55 1.65 15.33
CA LEU A 614 24.50 0.75 15.99
C LEU A 614 24.08 -0.68 15.71
N ALA A 615 25.00 -1.54 15.26
CA ALA A 615 24.66 -2.93 14.96
C ALA A 615 25.84 -3.88 15.24
N VAL A 616 25.45 -5.13 15.53
CA VAL A 616 26.34 -6.29 15.68
C VAL A 616 25.94 -7.34 14.66
N ASP A 617 26.87 -7.72 13.79
CA ASP A 617 26.73 -8.89 12.93
C ASP A 617 27.50 -10.05 13.57
N PHE A 618 26.90 -11.26 13.58
CA PHE A 618 27.50 -12.43 14.18
C PHE A 618 27.34 -13.68 13.32
N GLY A 619 28.29 -14.59 13.46
CA GLY A 619 28.25 -15.91 12.85
C GLY A 619 28.84 -16.96 13.79
N PHE A 620 28.18 -18.10 13.96
CA PHE A 620 28.59 -19.21 14.80
C PHE A 620 28.63 -20.51 14.00
N PHE A 621 29.43 -21.49 14.48
CA PHE A 621 29.45 -22.86 13.97
C PHE A 621 29.72 -22.94 12.47
N ASN A 622 30.79 -22.32 11.99
CA ASN A 622 31.16 -22.22 10.57
C ASN A 622 30.03 -21.63 9.72
N GLN A 623 29.51 -20.47 10.15
CA GLN A 623 28.41 -19.75 9.48
C GLN A 623 27.10 -20.53 9.37
N ARG A 624 26.88 -21.54 10.25
CA ARG A 624 25.61 -22.27 10.30
C ARG A 624 24.53 -21.45 10.98
N LEU A 625 24.87 -20.73 12.02
CA LEU A 625 24.01 -19.72 12.65
C LEU A 625 24.58 -18.34 12.33
N THR A 626 23.81 -17.49 11.66
CA THR A 626 24.21 -16.12 11.33
C THR A 626 23.10 -15.16 11.68
N GLY A 627 23.44 -13.94 12.06
CA GLY A 627 22.45 -12.93 12.39
C GLY A 627 23.00 -11.53 12.48
N SER A 628 22.10 -10.59 12.73
CA SER A 628 22.39 -9.19 12.97
C SER A 628 21.39 -8.63 14.00
N LEU A 629 21.89 -7.85 14.93
CA LEU A 629 21.09 -7.07 15.87
C LEU A 629 21.45 -5.61 15.70
N GLY A 630 20.48 -4.76 15.41
CA GLY A 630 20.68 -3.34 15.21
C GLY A 630 19.70 -2.49 16.01
N TYR A 631 20.17 -1.33 16.46
CA TYR A 631 19.37 -0.26 17.03
C TYR A 631 19.54 1.00 16.18
N TYR A 632 18.44 1.71 15.91
CA TYR A 632 18.50 2.99 15.21
C TYR A 632 17.73 4.08 15.96
N PHE A 633 18.23 5.29 15.79
CA PHE A 633 17.57 6.52 16.23
C PHE A 633 17.57 7.52 15.08
N LYS A 634 16.36 7.98 14.69
CA LYS A 634 16.11 8.88 13.58
C LYS A 634 15.40 10.13 14.10
N LYS A 635 15.89 11.30 13.71
CA LYS A 635 15.30 12.59 14.04
C LYS A 635 15.04 13.38 12.77
N THR A 636 13.78 13.70 12.49
CA THR A 636 13.39 14.58 11.38
C THR A 636 13.02 15.95 11.93
N LYS A 637 13.61 16.98 11.34
CA LYS A 637 13.39 18.40 11.67
C LYS A 637 12.85 19.16 10.48
N ASP A 638 12.24 20.31 10.78
CA ASP A 638 11.72 21.24 9.78
C ASP A 638 10.69 20.59 8.85
N ILE A 639 9.89 19.65 9.39
CA ILE A 639 8.85 18.94 8.64
C ILE A 639 7.84 19.97 8.13
N LEU A 640 7.48 19.82 6.86
CA LEU A 640 6.49 20.66 6.18
C LEU A 640 5.08 20.35 6.69
N VAL A 641 4.38 21.39 7.09
CA VAL A 641 2.98 21.32 7.55
C VAL A 641 2.17 22.47 6.98
N GLN A 642 0.88 22.23 6.76
CA GLN A 642 -0.04 23.30 6.37
C GLN A 642 -0.63 23.96 7.60
N THR A 643 -0.63 25.28 7.65
CA THR A 643 -1.33 26.04 8.68
C THR A 643 -2.85 25.97 8.45
N PRO A 644 -3.70 26.12 9.49
CA PRO A 644 -5.14 26.25 9.28
C PRO A 644 -5.45 27.52 8.49
N TYR A 645 -6.51 27.47 7.72
CA TYR A 645 -7.08 28.64 7.07
C TYR A 645 -7.69 29.57 8.12
N ILE A 646 -7.26 30.80 8.13
CA ILE A 646 -7.82 31.83 9.00
C ILE A 646 -8.73 32.74 8.15
N ALA A 647 -10.04 32.60 8.32
CA ALA A 647 -11.06 33.24 7.48
C ALA A 647 -10.88 34.80 7.37
N VAL A 648 -10.38 35.45 8.39
CA VAL A 648 -10.09 36.91 8.39
C VAL A 648 -8.96 37.30 7.42
N MET A 649 -8.17 36.35 6.92
CA MET A 649 -7.13 36.58 5.92
C MET A 649 -7.71 36.70 4.49
N GLY A 650 -9.00 36.47 4.31
CA GLY A 650 -9.66 36.48 3.03
C GLY A 650 -9.27 35.28 2.16
N GLU A 651 -9.17 35.48 0.84
CA GLU A 651 -8.85 34.47 -0.12
C GLU A 651 -7.42 33.91 0.00
N GLY A 652 -7.25 32.69 -0.31
CA GLY A 652 -5.98 31.96 -0.39
C GLY A 652 -5.96 30.78 0.57
N GLY A 653 -5.63 29.62 0.02
CA GLY A 653 -5.55 28.37 0.77
C GLY A 653 -4.49 28.41 1.88
N GLU A 654 -4.43 27.34 2.59
CA GLU A 654 -3.52 27.14 3.74
C GLU A 654 -2.04 27.22 3.31
N PRO A 655 -1.23 28.15 3.84
CA PRO A 655 0.18 28.22 3.51
C PRO A 655 0.97 27.04 4.12
N TRP A 656 1.97 26.59 3.39
CA TRP A 656 2.94 25.63 3.91
C TRP A 656 4.03 26.32 4.70
N ILE A 657 4.42 25.73 5.82
CA ILE A 657 5.53 26.18 6.66
C ILE A 657 6.39 24.97 7.09
N ASN A 658 7.65 25.24 7.44
CA ASN A 658 8.49 24.29 8.16
C ASN A 658 8.34 24.53 9.66
N GLY A 659 8.14 23.50 10.47
CA GLY A 659 8.00 23.72 11.91
C GLY A 659 7.74 22.49 12.76
N ALA A 660 7.36 21.36 12.19
CA ALA A 660 7.19 20.14 12.97
C ALA A 660 8.52 19.37 13.10
N ASN A 661 8.70 18.70 14.23
CA ASN A 661 9.82 17.80 14.47
C ASN A 661 9.32 16.44 14.96
N MET A 662 10.02 15.37 14.58
CA MET A 662 9.63 14.00 14.88
C MET A 662 10.86 13.13 15.19
N ASN A 663 10.74 12.24 16.16
CA ASN A 663 11.73 11.21 16.47
C ASN A 663 11.16 9.84 16.15
N ASN A 664 12.03 8.94 15.66
CA ASN A 664 11.68 7.55 15.41
C ASN A 664 12.85 6.66 15.82
N GLN A 665 12.58 5.59 16.58
CA GLN A 665 13.60 4.66 17.06
C GLN A 665 13.09 3.24 17.04
N GLY A 666 14.00 2.26 16.90
CA GLY A 666 13.61 0.86 16.91
C GLY A 666 14.77 -0.10 16.96
N LEU A 667 14.41 -1.38 17.12
CA LEU A 667 15.30 -2.52 17.08
C LEU A 667 15.01 -3.35 15.84
N GLU A 668 16.06 -3.91 15.27
CA GLU A 668 16.00 -4.85 14.16
C GLU A 668 16.81 -6.09 14.50
N PHE A 669 16.22 -7.26 14.37
CA PHE A 669 16.89 -8.54 14.59
C PHE A 669 16.63 -9.46 13.41
N GLU A 670 17.70 -10.06 12.90
CA GLU A 670 17.66 -11.07 11.86
C GLU A 670 18.50 -12.26 12.29
N VAL A 671 18.02 -13.47 12.12
CA VAL A 671 18.75 -14.70 12.41
C VAL A 671 18.43 -15.76 11.36
N SER A 672 19.43 -16.53 10.96
CA SER A 672 19.28 -17.66 10.04
C SER A 672 20.13 -18.82 10.54
N PHE A 673 19.50 -19.99 10.69
CA PHE A 673 20.17 -21.24 11.00
C PHE A 673 20.02 -22.22 9.84
N ARG A 674 21.13 -22.86 9.47
CA ARG A 674 21.17 -23.94 8.49
C ARG A 674 21.89 -25.16 9.07
N ASN A 675 21.37 -26.37 8.78
CA ASN A 675 22.09 -27.58 9.14
C ASN A 675 23.28 -27.83 8.20
N ASP A 676 23.94 -28.99 8.37
CA ASP A 676 25.08 -29.37 7.52
C ASP A 676 24.65 -29.48 6.06
N PRO A 677 25.30 -28.73 5.12
CA PRO A 677 24.97 -28.78 3.70
C PRO A 677 25.20 -30.14 3.03
N SER A 678 25.97 -31.03 3.67
CA SER A 678 26.21 -32.40 3.19
C SER A 678 25.12 -33.38 3.62
N ALA A 679 24.22 -33.01 4.54
CA ALA A 679 23.13 -33.86 5.00
C ALA A 679 22.13 -34.12 3.87
N GLU A 680 21.59 -35.35 3.80
CA GLU A 680 20.55 -35.70 2.83
C GLU A 680 19.27 -34.88 3.03
N PHE A 681 18.90 -34.61 4.27
CA PHE A 681 17.86 -33.69 4.66
C PHE A 681 18.50 -32.35 5.05
N GLN A 682 18.31 -31.33 4.19
CA GLN A 682 18.82 -29.98 4.42
C GLN A 682 17.67 -29.08 4.89
N TYR A 683 17.94 -28.19 5.84
CA TYR A 683 16.99 -27.18 6.24
C TYR A 683 17.68 -25.85 6.59
N THR A 684 16.95 -24.79 6.29
CA THR A 684 17.28 -23.43 6.71
C THR A 684 16.05 -22.82 7.38
N ILE A 685 16.24 -22.28 8.57
CA ILE A 685 15.20 -21.53 9.31
C ILE A 685 15.70 -20.11 9.45
N SER A 686 14.96 -19.15 8.93
CA SER A 686 15.29 -17.72 9.00
C SER A 686 14.16 -16.96 9.66
N ALA A 687 14.48 -16.09 10.61
CA ALA A 687 13.53 -15.22 11.28
C ALA A 687 14.02 -13.77 11.27
N ASN A 688 13.10 -12.85 11.22
CA ASN A 688 13.37 -11.43 11.36
C ASN A 688 12.28 -10.76 12.18
N ILE A 689 12.68 -9.74 12.96
CA ILE A 689 11.78 -8.91 13.76
C ILE A 689 12.24 -7.47 13.62
N GLY A 690 11.30 -6.56 13.44
CA GLY A 690 11.51 -5.12 13.46
C GLY A 690 10.53 -4.43 14.42
N THR A 691 11.01 -3.37 15.06
CA THR A 691 10.18 -2.49 15.88
C THR A 691 10.36 -1.06 15.42
N TYR A 692 9.37 -0.20 15.65
CA TYR A 692 9.55 1.25 15.59
C TYR A 692 8.63 1.95 16.60
N LYS A 693 9.10 3.09 17.10
CA LYS A 693 8.29 4.01 17.91
C LYS A 693 8.50 5.42 17.39
N THR A 694 7.43 5.98 16.84
CA THR A 694 7.40 7.34 16.32
C THR A 694 6.83 8.30 17.37
N LYS A 695 7.41 9.49 17.51
CA LYS A 695 6.92 10.54 18.39
C LYS A 695 7.07 11.91 17.73
N LEU A 696 5.98 12.66 17.66
CA LEU A 696 6.03 14.08 17.41
C LEU A 696 6.67 14.78 18.61
N THR A 697 7.67 15.61 18.37
CA THR A 697 8.39 16.31 19.43
C THR A 697 8.09 17.81 19.44
N GLU A 698 7.63 18.34 18.31
CA GLU A 698 7.31 19.74 18.13
C GLU A 698 6.29 19.91 17.00
N LEU A 699 5.35 20.81 17.19
CA LEU A 699 4.40 21.30 16.20
C LEU A 699 4.26 22.81 16.37
N PRO A 700 4.11 23.60 15.28
CA PRO A 700 3.73 24.99 15.39
C PRO A 700 2.37 25.13 16.09
N GLU A 701 2.23 26.12 16.97
CA GLU A 701 1.03 26.34 17.76
C GLU A 701 -0.24 26.45 16.90
N ASN A 702 -0.14 27.10 15.75
CA ASN A 702 -1.25 27.29 14.82
C ASN A 702 -1.66 26.05 14.03
N VAL A 703 -0.93 24.93 14.11
CA VAL A 703 -1.29 23.67 13.40
C VAL A 703 -1.63 22.54 14.35
N ILE A 704 -1.45 22.71 15.66
CA ILE A 704 -1.59 21.63 16.64
C ILE A 704 -2.99 20.99 16.62
N ASN A 705 -4.03 21.79 16.37
CA ASN A 705 -5.43 21.36 16.31
C ASN A 705 -5.78 20.52 15.06
N LYS A 706 -4.88 20.42 14.09
CA LYS A 706 -5.06 19.53 12.91
C LYS A 706 -4.73 18.07 13.21
N TYR A 707 -4.14 17.79 14.36
CA TYR A 707 -3.71 16.45 14.75
C TYR A 707 -4.60 15.87 15.84
N PRO A 708 -4.59 14.53 16.05
CA PRO A 708 -5.38 13.92 17.10
C PRO A 708 -5.13 14.54 18.45
N GLY A 709 -6.20 15.00 19.09
CA GLY A 709 -6.19 15.74 20.35
C GLY A 709 -7.16 16.92 20.32
N ASP A 710 -7.33 17.61 21.43
CA ASP A 710 -8.17 18.82 21.52
C ASP A 710 -7.35 20.12 21.31
N GLY A 711 -6.02 20.01 21.23
CA GLY A 711 -5.12 21.14 21.05
C GLY A 711 -5.01 22.11 22.24
N VAL A 712 -5.72 21.83 23.33
CA VAL A 712 -5.75 22.66 24.55
C VAL A 712 -5.23 21.86 25.76
N ARG A 713 -5.79 20.67 25.99
CA ARG A 713 -5.42 19.78 27.12
C ARG A 713 -4.62 18.57 26.64
N ASP A 714 -5.07 17.97 25.53
CA ASP A 714 -4.48 16.77 24.95
C ASP A 714 -3.76 17.12 23.64
N PHE A 715 -2.44 17.05 23.68
CA PHE A 715 -1.58 17.29 22.53
C PHE A 715 -1.04 15.98 21.97
N VAL A 716 -0.96 15.88 20.65
CA VAL A 716 -0.28 14.77 19.99
C VAL A 716 1.25 14.78 20.23
N ILE A 717 1.79 15.89 20.73
CA ILE A 717 3.22 16.04 21.06
C ILE A 717 3.62 14.98 22.11
N GLY A 718 4.70 14.25 21.83
CA GLY A 718 5.15 13.12 22.62
C GLY A 718 4.53 11.77 22.22
N ARG A 719 3.57 11.76 21.29
CA ARG A 719 2.85 10.57 20.78
C ARG A 719 3.14 10.37 19.29
N SER A 720 2.72 9.21 18.77
CA SER A 720 2.70 8.96 17.32
C SER A 720 1.59 9.80 16.64
N PRO A 721 1.77 10.24 15.40
CA PRO A 721 0.66 10.80 14.61
C PRO A 721 -0.41 9.77 14.25
N ASN A 722 -0.11 8.45 14.36
CA ASN A 722 -1.02 7.33 14.08
C ASN A 722 -1.85 6.89 15.31
N VAL A 723 -2.07 7.78 16.27
CA VAL A 723 -2.92 7.51 17.44
C VAL A 723 -4.39 7.74 17.14
N PHE A 724 -5.25 7.00 17.81
CA PHE A 724 -6.70 7.21 17.80
C PHE A 724 -7.08 8.10 19.00
N TYR A 725 -7.97 9.05 18.75
CA TYR A 725 -8.45 10.00 19.74
C TYR A 725 -9.99 10.03 19.72
N GLY A 726 -10.62 9.74 20.84
CA GLY A 726 -12.07 9.61 20.89
C GLY A 726 -12.61 9.34 22.30
N LEU A 727 -13.88 9.02 22.37
CA LEU A 727 -14.61 8.72 23.60
C LEU A 727 -14.25 7.31 24.13
N VAL A 728 -14.41 7.11 25.43
CA VAL A 728 -14.28 5.78 26.05
C VAL A 728 -15.66 5.17 26.19
N ALA A 729 -15.97 4.14 25.38
CA ALA A 729 -17.17 3.34 25.55
C ALA A 729 -17.02 2.43 26.77
N ASP A 730 -18.00 2.43 27.64
CA ASP A 730 -18.04 1.67 28.92
C ASP A 730 -19.17 0.64 28.91
N GLY A 731 -19.37 -0.02 27.78
CA GLY A 731 -20.45 -0.98 27.59
C GLY A 731 -21.75 -0.37 27.08
N ILE A 732 -22.85 -1.06 27.33
CA ILE A 732 -24.20 -0.72 26.88
C ILE A 732 -25.08 -0.50 28.11
N PHE A 733 -26.00 0.46 28.07
CA PHE A 733 -27.03 0.61 29.12
C PHE A 733 -27.92 -0.63 29.15
N LYS A 734 -27.88 -1.40 30.21
CA LYS A 734 -28.65 -2.66 30.37
C LYS A 734 -29.97 -2.47 31.11
N THR A 735 -30.06 -1.42 31.93
CA THR A 735 -31.27 -1.12 32.71
C THR A 735 -31.63 0.35 32.67
N GLN A 736 -32.89 0.67 32.97
CA GLN A 736 -33.37 2.04 33.11
C GLN A 736 -32.65 2.79 34.24
N GLU A 737 -32.33 2.09 35.32
CA GLU A 737 -31.60 2.66 36.46
C GLU A 737 -30.19 3.14 36.01
N GLU A 738 -29.50 2.37 35.16
CA GLU A 738 -28.21 2.81 34.59
C GLU A 738 -28.38 4.06 33.74
N VAL A 739 -29.45 4.16 32.92
CA VAL A 739 -29.73 5.36 32.08
C VAL A 739 -29.99 6.57 32.96
N ASP A 740 -30.81 6.42 33.99
CA ASP A 740 -31.25 7.51 34.88
C ASP A 740 -30.09 8.05 35.74
N ASN A 741 -29.18 7.18 36.21
CA ASN A 741 -28.06 7.54 37.07
C ASN A 741 -26.81 7.99 36.30
N HIS A 742 -26.78 7.83 34.96
CA HIS A 742 -25.63 8.21 34.15
C HIS A 742 -25.60 9.71 33.91
N ALA A 743 -24.38 10.27 33.68
CA ALA A 743 -24.17 11.64 33.23
C ALA A 743 -25.05 11.98 32.02
N GLU A 744 -25.33 13.25 31.82
CA GLU A 744 -26.14 13.68 30.68
C GLU A 744 -25.44 13.35 29.37
N GLN A 745 -25.95 12.32 28.67
CA GLN A 745 -25.46 11.88 27.39
C GLN A 745 -26.58 12.02 26.34
N PRO A 746 -26.37 12.76 25.23
CA PRO A 746 -27.37 12.91 24.20
C PRO A 746 -27.86 11.54 23.66
N GLY A 747 -29.17 11.30 23.70
CA GLY A 747 -29.81 10.09 23.20
C GLY A 747 -29.52 8.81 24.00
N LYS A 748 -29.09 8.91 25.27
CA LYS A 748 -28.95 7.75 26.14
C LYS A 748 -30.27 7.01 26.30
N ALA A 749 -30.24 5.68 26.15
CA ALA A 749 -31.38 4.79 26.32
C ALA A 749 -30.90 3.36 26.61
N ILE A 750 -31.80 2.49 27.08
CA ILE A 750 -31.49 1.06 27.27
C ILE A 750 -31.05 0.46 25.93
N GLY A 751 -29.97 -0.33 25.94
CA GLY A 751 -29.45 -0.97 24.71
C GLY A 751 -28.51 -0.08 23.88
N ARG A 752 -28.28 1.17 24.30
CA ARG A 752 -27.36 2.10 23.58
C ARG A 752 -25.99 2.14 24.24
N ILE A 753 -24.95 2.56 23.49
CA ILE A 753 -23.59 2.67 24.01
C ILE A 753 -23.55 3.71 25.12
N ARG A 754 -22.91 3.34 26.25
CA ARG A 754 -22.60 4.20 27.38
C ARG A 754 -21.17 4.71 27.23
N TYR A 755 -20.98 6.04 27.26
CA TYR A 755 -19.67 6.67 27.21
C TYR A 755 -19.29 7.24 28.58
N LYS A 756 -18.00 7.21 28.93
CA LYS A 756 -17.49 7.78 30.18
C LYS A 756 -17.48 9.31 30.13
N ASP A 757 -17.96 9.91 31.20
CA ASP A 757 -17.69 11.28 31.59
C ASP A 757 -16.29 11.30 32.20
N LEU A 758 -15.27 11.84 31.49
CA LEU A 758 -13.87 11.78 31.89
C LEU A 758 -13.45 12.98 32.76
N ASP A 759 -14.10 14.12 32.66
CA ASP A 759 -13.78 15.30 33.47
C ASP A 759 -14.68 15.43 34.69
N GLY A 760 -15.74 14.63 34.78
CA GLY A 760 -16.64 14.55 35.95
C GLY A 760 -17.59 15.73 36.06
N ASP A 761 -17.90 16.45 34.98
CA ASP A 761 -18.77 17.61 34.97
C ASP A 761 -20.27 17.21 34.95
N GLY A 762 -20.59 15.92 34.82
CA GLY A 762 -21.94 15.38 34.78
C GLY A 762 -22.52 15.34 33.38
N ARG A 763 -21.73 15.57 32.33
CA ARG A 763 -22.12 15.51 30.92
C ARG A 763 -21.12 14.67 30.13
N VAL A 764 -21.56 14.09 29.03
CA VAL A 764 -20.68 13.43 28.06
C VAL A 764 -20.68 14.21 26.77
N ASP A 765 -19.59 14.87 26.45
CA ASP A 765 -19.43 15.62 25.21
C ASP A 765 -18.08 15.37 24.50
N GLU A 766 -18.00 15.79 23.24
CA GLU A 766 -16.80 15.57 22.42
C GLU A 766 -15.68 16.62 22.67
N LEU A 767 -15.91 17.63 23.48
CA LEU A 767 -14.91 18.65 23.77
C LEU A 767 -14.06 18.24 24.98
N THR A 768 -14.67 17.62 25.97
CA THR A 768 -14.06 17.37 27.28
C THR A 768 -13.83 15.91 27.61
N ASP A 769 -14.54 14.96 26.94
CA ASP A 769 -14.51 13.53 27.28
C ASP A 769 -13.74 12.66 26.29
N ARG A 770 -13.01 13.27 25.35
CA ARG A 770 -12.13 12.51 24.48
C ARG A 770 -10.76 12.34 25.09
N THR A 771 -10.13 11.20 24.79
CA THR A 771 -8.75 10.88 25.16
C THR A 771 -8.08 10.02 24.10
N TYR A 772 -6.80 9.68 24.29
CA TYR A 772 -6.10 8.75 23.42
C TYR A 772 -6.56 7.30 23.73
N ILE A 773 -7.15 6.67 22.73
CA ILE A 773 -7.82 5.37 22.87
C ILE A 773 -7.10 4.24 22.15
N GLY A 774 -5.97 4.51 21.51
CA GLY A 774 -5.18 3.48 20.84
C GLY A 774 -4.17 4.01 19.83
N THR A 775 -3.45 3.10 19.17
CA THR A 775 -2.48 3.42 18.12
C THR A 775 -2.46 2.35 17.02
N ALA A 776 -2.30 2.79 15.77
CA ALA A 776 -2.11 1.90 14.63
C ALA A 776 -0.65 1.39 14.52
N ASP A 777 0.30 1.96 15.26
CA ASP A 777 1.69 1.53 15.22
C ASP A 777 1.88 0.19 15.92
N PRO A 778 2.52 -0.81 15.28
CA PRO A 778 2.79 -2.10 15.92
C PRO A 778 3.93 -1.99 16.95
N ASP A 779 3.86 -2.82 18.00
CA ASP A 779 4.98 -3.03 18.88
C ASP A 779 6.13 -3.76 18.18
N PHE A 780 5.81 -4.79 17.39
CA PHE A 780 6.76 -5.49 16.54
C PHE A 780 6.09 -6.16 15.34
N PHE A 781 6.87 -6.35 14.29
CA PHE A 781 6.45 -7.07 13.08
C PHE A 781 7.61 -7.87 12.51
N GLY A 782 7.30 -8.92 11.75
CA GLY A 782 8.35 -9.73 11.15
C GLY A 782 7.83 -11.01 10.50
N GLY A 783 8.74 -11.97 10.32
CA GLY A 783 8.38 -13.24 9.72
C GLY A 783 9.39 -14.35 9.96
N ILE A 784 8.92 -15.58 9.74
CA ILE A 784 9.73 -16.79 9.87
C ILE A 784 9.58 -17.58 8.58
N THR A 785 10.73 -17.93 7.98
CA THR A 785 10.81 -18.78 6.78
C THR A 785 11.41 -20.12 7.15
N PHE A 786 10.77 -21.21 6.72
CA PHE A 786 11.27 -22.57 6.77
C PHE A 786 11.53 -23.05 5.34
N ASP A 787 12.78 -23.37 5.03
CA ASP A 787 13.20 -24.00 3.78
C ASP A 787 13.71 -25.40 4.08
N PHE A 788 13.06 -26.42 3.52
CA PHE A 788 13.42 -27.81 3.62
C PHE A 788 13.78 -28.36 2.24
N LYS A 789 14.80 -29.20 2.19
CA LYS A 789 15.17 -29.93 0.99
C LYS A 789 15.51 -31.37 1.33
N TYR A 790 14.84 -32.30 0.66
CA TYR A 790 15.11 -33.72 0.77
C TYR A 790 15.19 -34.34 -0.62
N ARG A 791 16.38 -34.77 -1.00
CA ARG A 791 16.65 -35.27 -2.36
C ARG A 791 16.22 -34.25 -3.42
N ASN A 792 15.21 -34.60 -4.20
CA ASN A 792 14.69 -33.80 -5.30
C ASN A 792 13.49 -32.92 -4.90
N PHE A 793 12.98 -33.06 -3.69
CA PHE A 793 11.90 -32.26 -3.15
C PHE A 793 12.42 -31.05 -2.40
N ASP A 794 11.74 -29.94 -2.54
CA ASP A 794 11.92 -28.74 -1.76
C ASP A 794 10.57 -28.24 -1.22
N LEU A 795 10.54 -27.83 0.05
CA LEU A 795 9.38 -27.26 0.72
C LEU A 795 9.78 -25.93 1.33
N ASN A 796 9.03 -24.89 0.99
CA ASN A 796 9.14 -23.57 1.60
C ASN A 796 7.84 -23.22 2.34
N MET A 797 7.95 -22.71 3.55
CA MET A 797 6.83 -22.13 4.31
C MET A 797 7.23 -20.79 4.85
N PHE A 798 6.34 -19.82 4.74
CA PHE A 798 6.59 -18.47 5.23
C PHE A 798 5.41 -17.95 6.07
N PHE A 799 5.72 -17.60 7.30
CA PHE A 799 4.82 -16.97 8.26
C PHE A 799 5.18 -15.51 8.42
N GLN A 800 4.15 -14.66 8.46
CA GLN A 800 4.28 -13.23 8.74
C GLN A 800 3.37 -12.85 9.90
N GLY A 801 3.88 -12.02 10.81
CA GLY A 801 3.12 -11.47 11.94
C GLY A 801 3.29 -9.97 12.11
N VAL A 802 2.25 -9.34 12.63
CA VAL A 802 2.24 -7.96 13.14
C VAL A 802 1.52 -8.02 14.49
N PHE A 803 2.08 -7.38 15.50
CA PHE A 803 1.60 -7.50 16.87
C PHE A 803 1.63 -6.17 17.60
N GLY A 804 0.63 -5.96 18.47
CA GLY A 804 0.50 -4.79 19.32
C GLY A 804 -0.08 -3.56 18.65
N ASN A 805 -0.40 -3.62 17.34
CA ASN A 805 -1.14 -2.58 16.65
C ASN A 805 -2.63 -2.68 16.95
N GLN A 806 -3.28 -1.54 16.98
CA GLN A 806 -4.73 -1.48 17.04
C GLN A 806 -5.27 -1.00 15.70
N VAL A 807 -6.50 -1.39 15.38
CA VAL A 807 -7.20 -0.96 14.19
C VAL A 807 -8.52 -0.28 14.57
N SER A 808 -8.83 0.82 13.89
CA SER A 808 -10.19 1.36 13.92
C SER A 808 -11.02 0.53 12.94
N ASN A 809 -11.89 -0.31 13.47
CA ASN A 809 -12.71 -1.19 12.66
C ASN A 809 -13.93 -0.43 12.12
N ASP A 810 -13.79 0.22 10.98
CA ASP A 810 -14.88 0.94 10.32
C ASP A 810 -16.02 0.02 9.88
N TRP A 811 -15.74 -1.29 9.75
CA TRP A 811 -16.76 -2.29 9.48
C TRP A 811 -17.80 -2.35 10.59
N LYS A 812 -17.44 -2.20 11.86
CA LYS A 812 -18.39 -2.17 12.97
C LYS A 812 -19.44 -1.07 12.84
N ARG A 813 -19.12 0.06 12.23
CA ARG A 813 -20.08 1.13 11.98
C ARG A 813 -21.23 0.68 11.09
N GLN A 814 -20.97 -0.31 10.25
CA GLN A 814 -21.96 -0.84 9.31
C GLN A 814 -22.57 -2.16 9.79
N SER A 815 -21.80 -2.97 10.52
CA SER A 815 -22.24 -4.29 10.95
C SER A 815 -23.07 -4.26 12.23
N ASP A 816 -22.75 -3.37 13.19
CA ASP A 816 -23.27 -3.41 14.53
C ASP A 816 -24.42 -2.40 14.80
N PHE A 817 -24.82 -1.62 13.79
CA PHE A 817 -25.89 -0.64 13.93
C PHE A 817 -26.88 -0.78 12.78
N TRP A 818 -28.17 -0.93 13.14
CA TRP A 818 -29.25 -1.02 12.18
C TRP A 818 -29.35 0.24 11.32
N HIS A 819 -29.28 1.40 11.97
CA HIS A 819 -29.19 2.69 11.30
C HIS A 819 -28.19 3.58 12.04
N ILE A 820 -27.24 4.20 11.32
CA ILE A 820 -26.17 4.98 11.95
C ILE A 820 -26.00 6.39 11.39
N SER A 821 -26.36 6.65 10.13
CA SER A 821 -26.08 7.92 9.47
C SER A 821 -27.08 8.25 8.39
N GLY A 822 -27.43 9.52 8.27
CA GLY A 822 -28.24 10.03 7.15
C GLY A 822 -27.58 9.93 5.76
N SER A 823 -26.27 9.61 5.69
CA SER A 823 -25.55 9.39 4.43
C SER A 823 -25.57 7.94 3.95
N VAL A 824 -26.05 7.00 4.77
CA VAL A 824 -26.20 5.59 4.39
C VAL A 824 -27.67 5.32 4.10
N PRO A 825 -28.01 4.67 2.96
CA PRO A 825 -29.38 4.35 2.61
C PRO A 825 -30.12 3.63 3.74
N VAL A 826 -31.36 4.02 3.99
CA VAL A 826 -32.25 3.36 4.96
C VAL A 826 -32.66 2.00 4.40
N GLY A 827 -32.56 0.95 5.20
CA GLY A 827 -32.91 -0.40 4.77
C GLY A 827 -31.73 -1.20 4.21
N LYS A 828 -30.48 -0.77 4.50
CA LYS A 828 -29.28 -1.53 4.15
C LYS A 828 -29.28 -2.92 4.78
N ASN A 829 -28.68 -3.91 4.10
CA ASN A 829 -28.42 -5.23 4.65
C ASN A 829 -27.30 -5.19 5.71
N HIS A 830 -27.24 -6.23 6.51
CA HIS A 830 -26.30 -6.37 7.63
C HIS A 830 -25.69 -7.77 7.69
N PRO A 831 -24.51 -7.92 8.29
CA PRO A 831 -24.00 -9.22 8.68
C PRO A 831 -24.90 -9.89 9.72
N THR A 832 -24.93 -11.22 9.69
CA THR A 832 -25.68 -12.04 10.65
C THR A 832 -25.28 -11.80 12.11
N ARG A 833 -24.10 -11.24 12.36
CA ARG A 833 -23.64 -10.82 13.68
C ARG A 833 -24.64 -9.88 14.37
N LEU A 834 -25.32 -9.00 13.61
CA LEU A 834 -26.28 -8.07 14.18
C LEU A 834 -27.54 -8.76 14.74
N LEU A 835 -27.82 -10.02 14.37
CA LEU A 835 -28.92 -10.79 14.96
C LEU A 835 -28.70 -11.05 16.46
N ASP A 836 -27.43 -10.96 16.93
CA ASP A 836 -27.06 -11.08 18.33
C ASP A 836 -27.11 -9.74 19.07
N ALA A 837 -27.65 -8.67 18.46
CA ALA A 837 -27.78 -7.35 19.09
C ALA A 837 -28.56 -7.40 20.40
N TRP A 838 -28.26 -6.46 21.28
CA TRP A 838 -28.96 -6.29 22.53
C TRP A 838 -30.47 -6.16 22.28
N SER A 839 -31.21 -6.90 23.04
CA SER A 839 -32.69 -6.81 23.08
C SER A 839 -33.16 -7.16 24.49
N PHE A 840 -34.45 -6.96 24.76
CA PHE A 840 -35.02 -7.34 26.04
C PHE A 840 -35.02 -8.88 26.28
N ASP A 841 -34.88 -9.65 25.20
CA ASP A 841 -34.74 -11.10 25.21
C ASP A 841 -33.28 -11.57 25.17
N ASN A 842 -32.33 -10.65 24.83
CA ASN A 842 -30.88 -10.87 24.81
C ASN A 842 -30.15 -9.73 25.54
N PRO A 843 -30.36 -9.57 26.87
CA PRO A 843 -29.82 -8.43 27.64
C PRO A 843 -28.30 -8.47 27.86
N ASP A 844 -27.65 -9.62 27.62
CA ASP A 844 -26.21 -9.81 27.85
C ASP A 844 -25.34 -9.44 26.67
N SER A 845 -25.93 -9.13 25.54
CA SER A 845 -25.19 -8.73 24.33
C SER A 845 -24.39 -7.44 24.55
N ASP A 846 -23.21 -7.38 23.91
CA ASP A 846 -22.38 -6.18 23.82
C ASP A 846 -22.54 -5.44 22.47
N ILE A 847 -23.44 -5.93 21.60
CA ILE A 847 -23.80 -5.25 20.34
C ILE A 847 -25.00 -4.34 20.64
N PRO A 848 -24.96 -3.04 20.30
CA PRO A 848 -26.05 -2.12 20.58
C PRO A 848 -27.40 -2.57 19.98
N ALA A 849 -28.49 -2.18 20.62
CA ALA A 849 -29.82 -2.50 20.15
C ALA A 849 -30.06 -2.00 18.72
N MET A 850 -30.75 -2.80 17.90
CA MET A 850 -31.22 -2.38 16.59
C MET A 850 -32.28 -1.29 16.73
N THR A 851 -32.02 -0.13 16.09
CA THR A 851 -32.92 1.03 16.15
C THR A 851 -32.80 1.89 14.91
N ASN A 852 -33.87 2.55 14.53
CA ASN A 852 -33.88 3.59 13.50
C ASN A 852 -33.58 4.99 14.07
N VAL A 853 -33.53 5.12 15.40
CA VAL A 853 -33.30 6.38 16.10
C VAL A 853 -31.82 6.64 16.30
N MET A 854 -31.30 7.73 15.77
CA MET A 854 -29.87 8.07 15.76
C MET A 854 -29.45 9.12 16.79
N THR A 855 -30.26 9.36 17.81
CA THR A 855 -30.02 10.45 18.75
C THR A 855 -28.77 10.28 19.62
N ASN A 856 -28.27 9.05 19.79
CA ASN A 856 -27.09 8.75 20.61
C ASN A 856 -25.77 9.04 19.87
N ASN A 857 -25.81 9.36 18.58
CA ASN A 857 -24.63 9.62 17.76
C ASN A 857 -23.50 8.61 17.95
N GLU A 858 -23.78 7.34 17.74
CA GLU A 858 -22.84 6.22 17.97
C GLU A 858 -21.73 6.11 16.90
N GLN A 859 -21.77 6.98 15.87
CA GLN A 859 -20.69 7.10 14.88
C GLN A 859 -19.41 7.72 15.44
N ARG A 860 -19.48 8.37 16.60
CA ARG A 860 -18.33 9.04 17.23
C ARG A 860 -17.18 8.06 17.41
N MET A 861 -15.96 8.53 17.11
CA MET A 861 -14.77 7.75 17.41
C MET A 861 -14.73 7.37 18.88
N SER A 862 -14.64 6.10 19.17
CA SER A 862 -14.63 5.58 20.55
C SER A 862 -13.90 4.25 20.63
N THR A 863 -13.60 3.82 21.86
CA THR A 863 -13.02 2.50 22.11
C THR A 863 -13.87 1.33 21.61
N TYR A 864 -15.17 1.54 21.33
CA TYR A 864 -16.04 0.53 20.72
C TYR A 864 -15.53 0.05 19.37
N TYR A 865 -14.89 0.94 18.60
CA TYR A 865 -14.36 0.65 17.25
C TYR A 865 -12.90 0.21 17.25
N ILE A 866 -12.21 0.35 18.38
CA ILE A 866 -10.78 0.02 18.45
C ILE A 866 -10.63 -1.44 18.83
N GLU A 867 -9.98 -2.20 17.97
CA GLU A 867 -9.74 -3.63 18.14
C GLU A 867 -8.25 -3.96 18.06
N ASP A 868 -7.83 -5.07 18.67
CA ASP A 868 -6.49 -5.61 18.50
C ASP A 868 -6.30 -6.09 17.05
N GLY A 869 -5.39 -5.43 16.33
CA GLY A 869 -5.02 -5.75 14.96
C GLY A 869 -3.92 -6.80 14.84
N SER A 870 -3.51 -7.44 15.93
CA SER A 870 -2.45 -8.45 15.92
C SER A 870 -2.83 -9.69 15.11
N TYR A 871 -1.89 -10.19 14.30
CA TYR A 871 -2.12 -11.40 13.52
C TYR A 871 -0.84 -12.18 13.21
N LEU A 872 -1.02 -13.47 12.90
CA LEU A 872 -0.01 -14.34 12.29
C LEU A 872 -0.63 -15.01 11.06
N LYS A 873 -0.03 -14.79 9.88
CA LYS A 873 -0.49 -15.36 8.59
C LYS A 873 0.50 -16.39 8.06
N LEU A 874 -0.01 -17.54 7.61
CA LEU A 874 0.74 -18.39 6.69
C LEU A 874 0.60 -17.80 5.27
N ARG A 875 1.58 -16.98 4.91
CA ARG A 875 1.56 -16.23 3.64
C ARG A 875 1.79 -17.09 2.44
N ASN A 876 2.68 -18.07 2.57
CA ASN A 876 3.06 -18.95 1.47
C ASN A 876 3.47 -20.32 1.99
N ILE A 877 3.03 -21.35 1.28
CA ILE A 877 3.57 -22.70 1.34
C ILE A 877 3.79 -23.17 -0.10
N GLU A 878 4.98 -23.69 -0.41
CA GLU A 878 5.33 -24.17 -1.74
C GLU A 878 6.06 -25.50 -1.64
N LEU A 879 5.59 -26.50 -2.36
CA LEU A 879 6.24 -27.80 -2.54
C LEU A 879 6.71 -27.92 -3.99
N GLY A 880 8.01 -28.13 -4.18
CA GLY A 880 8.63 -28.30 -5.48
C GLY A 880 9.27 -29.69 -5.66
N TYR A 881 9.35 -30.15 -6.91
CA TYR A 881 10.11 -31.33 -7.32
C TYR A 881 10.98 -31.02 -8.53
N THR A 882 12.28 -31.21 -8.38
CA THR A 882 13.26 -31.05 -9.46
C THR A 882 13.58 -32.40 -10.07
N PHE A 883 13.33 -32.56 -11.36
CA PHE A 883 13.58 -33.83 -12.06
C PHE A 883 15.08 -34.14 -12.14
N PRO A 884 15.48 -35.44 -11.94
CA PRO A 884 16.87 -35.87 -12.06
C PRO A 884 17.43 -35.60 -13.47
N ALA A 885 18.72 -35.21 -13.55
CA ALA A 885 19.40 -34.95 -14.81
C ALA A 885 19.34 -36.09 -15.83
N LYS A 886 19.21 -37.36 -15.38
CA LYS A 886 18.98 -38.53 -16.26
C LYS A 886 17.71 -38.43 -17.08
N ILE A 887 16.68 -37.78 -16.55
CA ILE A 887 15.37 -37.61 -17.23
C ILE A 887 15.44 -36.34 -18.09
N THR A 888 15.88 -35.22 -17.51
CA THR A 888 15.88 -33.90 -18.19
C THR A 888 16.82 -33.88 -19.40
N ASN A 889 17.97 -34.54 -19.32
CA ASN A 889 18.90 -34.64 -20.47
C ASN A 889 18.31 -35.39 -21.66
N LYS A 890 17.43 -36.38 -21.44
CA LYS A 890 16.71 -37.05 -22.55
C LYS A 890 15.71 -36.16 -23.24
N MET A 891 15.25 -35.11 -22.54
CA MET A 891 14.31 -34.10 -23.04
C MET A 891 15.05 -32.83 -23.54
N MET A 892 16.38 -32.88 -23.67
CA MET A 892 17.24 -31.74 -24.05
C MET A 892 17.12 -30.54 -23.08
N MET A 893 16.73 -30.81 -21.84
CA MET A 893 16.59 -29.79 -20.79
C MET A 893 17.74 -29.91 -19.79
N LYS A 894 18.32 -28.78 -19.36
CA LYS A 894 19.32 -28.72 -18.27
C LYS A 894 18.64 -28.89 -16.92
N ASN A 895 17.46 -28.30 -16.76
CA ASN A 895 16.68 -28.34 -15.53
C ASN A 895 15.18 -28.34 -15.82
N LEU A 896 14.43 -29.12 -15.05
CA LEU A 896 12.96 -29.09 -15.01
C LEU A 896 12.53 -29.18 -13.55
N ARG A 897 11.82 -28.17 -13.05
CA ARG A 897 11.18 -28.16 -11.74
C ARG A 897 9.70 -27.90 -11.90
N VAL A 898 8.87 -28.71 -11.25
CA VAL A 898 7.43 -28.47 -11.09
C VAL A 898 7.14 -28.11 -9.64
N TYR A 899 6.13 -27.29 -9.39
CA TYR A 899 5.75 -26.92 -8.04
C TYR A 899 4.26 -26.66 -7.89
N ALA A 900 3.78 -26.82 -6.67
CA ALA A 900 2.49 -26.37 -6.22
C ALA A 900 2.67 -25.42 -5.02
N SER A 901 1.96 -24.31 -5.01
CA SER A 901 2.00 -23.36 -3.88
C SER A 901 0.62 -22.87 -3.51
N ALA A 902 0.45 -22.51 -2.23
CA ALA A 902 -0.74 -21.86 -1.72
C ALA A 902 -0.36 -20.58 -0.99
N ARG A 903 -1.12 -19.49 -1.21
CA ARG A 903 -0.90 -18.19 -0.56
C ARG A 903 -2.12 -17.76 0.24
N ASN A 904 -1.88 -16.97 1.30
CA ASN A 904 -2.90 -16.51 2.24
C ASN A 904 -3.71 -17.69 2.79
N VAL A 905 -3.00 -18.75 3.23
CA VAL A 905 -3.58 -20.05 3.57
C VAL A 905 -4.50 -19.94 4.77
N PHE A 906 -4.03 -19.26 5.82
CA PHE A 906 -4.84 -18.91 6.98
C PHE A 906 -4.28 -17.69 7.70
N THR A 907 -5.15 -17.06 8.49
CA THR A 907 -4.81 -15.96 9.40
C THR A 907 -5.26 -16.33 10.80
N LEU A 908 -4.30 -16.40 11.72
CA LEU A 908 -4.60 -16.46 13.15
C LEU A 908 -4.78 -15.01 13.62
N LYS A 909 -5.89 -14.75 14.23
CA LYS A 909 -6.31 -13.51 14.86
C LYS A 909 -6.58 -13.82 16.34
N LYS A 910 -6.87 -12.84 17.15
CA LYS A 910 -7.26 -13.05 18.55
C LYS A 910 -6.12 -13.60 19.42
N PHE A 911 -5.03 -12.82 19.43
CA PHE A 911 -3.94 -13.09 20.35
C PHE A 911 -4.24 -12.43 21.72
N TRP A 912 -3.74 -13.04 22.80
CA TRP A 912 -3.85 -12.52 24.17
C TRP A 912 -5.27 -12.33 24.71
N GLY A 913 -6.24 -13.15 24.25
CA GLY A 913 -7.57 -13.22 24.86
C GLY A 913 -8.57 -12.19 24.38
N ASP A 914 -8.23 -11.39 23.35
CA ASP A 914 -9.19 -10.55 22.70
C ASP A 914 -9.99 -11.34 21.65
N ASP A 915 -11.24 -11.66 21.99
CA ASP A 915 -12.17 -12.40 21.13
C ASP A 915 -12.85 -11.52 20.08
N GLN A 916 -12.56 -10.22 20.03
CA GLN A 916 -13.42 -9.24 19.40
C GLN A 916 -13.00 -8.77 18.02
N PHE A 917 -11.93 -9.30 17.38
CA PHE A 917 -11.64 -8.91 16.04
C PHE A 917 -12.73 -9.37 15.06
N THR A 918 -13.57 -8.42 14.64
CA THR A 918 -14.78 -8.68 13.84
C THR A 918 -14.60 -8.40 12.35
N SER A 919 -13.48 -7.76 11.93
CA SER A 919 -13.17 -7.55 10.51
C SER A 919 -12.67 -8.83 9.80
N PHE A 920 -12.72 -8.85 8.46
CA PHE A 920 -12.33 -10.01 7.65
C PHE A 920 -10.83 -10.24 7.64
N ASP A 921 -10.07 -9.15 7.56
CA ASP A 921 -8.62 -9.18 7.45
C ASP A 921 -8.02 -8.03 8.30
N PRO A 922 -7.12 -8.33 9.26
CA PRO A 922 -6.49 -7.30 10.10
C PRO A 922 -5.62 -6.30 9.31
N GLU A 923 -5.32 -6.58 8.05
CA GLU A 923 -4.63 -5.63 7.16
C GLU A 923 -5.59 -4.68 6.42
N MET A 924 -6.93 -4.87 6.60
CA MET A 924 -7.96 -4.07 5.95
C MET A 924 -8.90 -3.48 7.00
N SER A 925 -8.87 -2.17 7.16
CA SER A 925 -9.77 -1.47 8.11
C SER A 925 -11.15 -1.13 7.55
N GLY A 926 -11.41 -1.40 6.25
CA GLY A 926 -12.62 -0.96 5.56
C GLY A 926 -13.14 -1.93 4.50
N TYR A 927 -14.02 -1.43 3.61
CA TYR A 927 -14.81 -2.19 2.63
C TYR A 927 -14.07 -2.47 1.32
N GLY A 928 -12.75 -2.62 1.36
CA GLY A 928 -11.92 -2.81 0.17
C GLY A 928 -12.17 -4.14 -0.55
N TYR A 929 -11.40 -4.36 -1.58
CA TYR A 929 -11.39 -5.58 -2.35
C TYR A 929 -10.83 -6.73 -1.49
N LEU A 930 -11.62 -7.78 -1.24
CA LEU A 930 -11.26 -8.85 -0.30
C LEU A 930 -10.02 -9.64 -0.76
N THR A 931 -9.15 -9.98 0.19
CA THR A 931 -7.90 -10.72 -0.08
C THR A 931 -8.19 -12.19 -0.45
N PRO A 932 -7.78 -12.68 -1.64
CA PRO A 932 -8.02 -14.06 -2.04
C PRO A 932 -7.05 -15.06 -1.41
N PHE A 933 -7.51 -16.26 -1.17
CA PHE A 933 -6.70 -17.47 -1.16
C PHE A 933 -6.29 -17.79 -2.59
N THR A 934 -5.01 -18.11 -2.81
CA THR A 934 -4.50 -18.42 -4.15
C THR A 934 -3.78 -19.76 -4.16
N MET A 935 -4.16 -20.67 -5.04
CA MET A 935 -3.45 -21.91 -5.30
C MET A 935 -2.78 -21.85 -6.67
N THR A 936 -1.48 -22.10 -6.73
CA THR A 936 -0.67 -21.97 -7.96
C THR A 936 0.03 -23.28 -8.29
N PHE A 937 -0.03 -23.67 -9.57
CA PHE A 937 0.75 -24.76 -10.15
C PHE A 937 1.69 -24.17 -11.20
N GLY A 938 2.95 -24.55 -11.14
CA GLY A 938 3.92 -23.98 -12.07
C GLY A 938 5.07 -24.91 -12.42
N LEU A 939 5.78 -24.50 -13.45
CA LEU A 939 6.98 -25.19 -13.94
C LEU A 939 8.06 -24.20 -14.32
N ASN A 940 9.31 -24.60 -14.07
CA ASN A 940 10.52 -23.88 -14.49
C ASN A 940 11.35 -24.83 -15.35
N VAL A 941 11.67 -24.42 -16.58
CA VAL A 941 12.44 -25.18 -17.54
C VAL A 941 13.66 -24.38 -17.96
N THR A 942 14.82 -25.02 -18.02
CA THR A 942 16.03 -24.45 -18.58
C THR A 942 16.58 -25.39 -19.64
N PHE A 943 16.86 -24.88 -20.84
CA PHE A 943 17.41 -25.59 -21.97
C PHE A 943 18.89 -25.34 -22.15
#